data_f1d24e2d6188deb642e79a962ea5e9b6
#
_entry.id   f1d24e2d6188deb642e79a962ea5e9b6
#
_cell.length_a   1.000
_cell.length_b   1.000
_cell.length_c   1.000
_cell.angle_alpha   90.00
_cell.angle_beta   90.00
_cell.angle_gamma   90.00
#
_symmetry.space_group_name_H-M   'P 1'
#
loop_
_entity.id
_entity.type
_entity.pdbx_description
1 polymer ?
#
loop_
_entity_poly.entity_id
_entity_poly.type
_entity_poly.pdbx_seq_one_letter_code
_entity_poly.pdbx_strand_id
1 'polypeptide(L)'
;MAATVMELYGSKVFNEHEMRERLPSSTYKSLKATIEKGQPLDLEVANVVASVMKRWAIEQGATHYTHWFQPLTGITSEKHDGFVSPQPDGTAIMEFSGKELIKGEPDASSFPSGGLRATAEARGYTAWDPTSYAFVKDDTLCIPTAFCSYTGEALDKKTPLLRSMQAISDQACKVLKLFGKDVDRVATTVGPEQEYFLIKKEDYQKRLDLVLCGRTLFGSAPSKGQELEEHYFGTIRPIVSGFMKELDEELWKLGIPAKTKHNEVAPCQHELAPIYDTTNVAIDHNLLTMEMMRKIADKHGLVCLQHEKPFEGVNGSGKHNNWSISTKRENLLDPGDTPMENLQFMVFLSAVIEAVDDYADLLRTSVATPGNDHRLGANEAPPAIISIFVGEELEAVIDAICTDSPYAGPVKMKMDLGVDVLPKFSKDTTDRNRTSPFAFTGNKFEFRMPGSAENLSDANTILNAAVAKSLKEFVAETSGAADFECAAAAWVKKTLNEHRRVIFNGNGYSEAWEVEAERRGLPNRKCTPDAMIALKEDKNIALMEEFGVLTKTEMLSRYEVEMEHYSKILNIEARTMLKIANKQLIPAATAYMGEVASAAAAKTSAVEGISTKAETKVLTALSKYTDEMSDATDALQAATDKVSAMDDEAAKAHAFHDEVIPAMDALRAAADEAESIVDEDYWPLPCYSRMLFYTE
;
A
#
# COMPACT_ATOMS: atom_id res chain seq x y z
N MET A 1 12.61 -34.81 -8.95
CA MET A 1 12.88 -34.11 -7.67
C MET A 1 12.25 -32.74 -7.80
N ALA A 2 11.65 -32.18 -6.77
CA ALA A 2 11.21 -30.80 -6.78
C ALA A 2 12.44 -29.90 -6.95
N ALA A 3 12.30 -28.80 -7.74
CA ALA A 3 13.39 -27.83 -7.91
C ALA A 3 13.72 -27.18 -6.55
N THR A 4 14.98 -26.91 -6.31
CA THR A 4 15.43 -26.22 -5.10
C THR A 4 15.16 -24.72 -5.20
N VAL A 5 15.13 -24.00 -4.09
CA VAL A 5 14.98 -22.53 -4.08
C VAL A 5 16.06 -21.86 -4.94
N MET A 6 17.27 -22.37 -4.93
CA MET A 6 18.38 -21.82 -5.72
C MET A 6 18.18 -22.00 -7.24
N GLU A 7 17.52 -23.08 -7.66
CA GLU A 7 17.17 -23.32 -9.07
C GLU A 7 15.95 -22.50 -9.52
N LEU A 8 15.05 -22.20 -8.57
CA LEU A 8 13.84 -21.40 -8.86
C LEU A 8 14.12 -19.90 -8.92
N TYR A 9 14.98 -19.40 -8.02
CA TYR A 9 15.14 -17.97 -7.81
C TYR A 9 15.63 -17.24 -9.08
N GLY A 10 14.81 -16.28 -9.55
CA GLY A 10 15.09 -15.49 -10.74
C GLY A 10 15.03 -16.25 -12.07
N SER A 11 14.53 -17.50 -12.08
CA SER A 11 14.49 -18.31 -13.31
C SER A 11 13.60 -17.74 -14.41
N LYS A 12 12.67 -16.84 -14.07
CA LYS A 12 11.78 -16.14 -14.98
C LYS A 12 12.14 -14.65 -15.15
N VAL A 13 13.36 -14.24 -14.78
CA VAL A 13 13.79 -12.83 -14.81
C VAL A 13 15.01 -12.68 -15.72
N PHE A 14 14.97 -11.70 -16.61
CA PHE A 14 16.14 -11.30 -17.42
C PHE A 14 17.06 -10.42 -16.55
N ASN A 15 17.65 -11.06 -15.54
CA ASN A 15 18.47 -10.43 -14.51
C ASN A 15 19.91 -10.21 -14.96
N GLU A 16 20.77 -9.68 -14.06
CA GLU A 16 22.18 -9.40 -14.37
C GLU A 16 22.96 -10.67 -14.77
N HIS A 17 22.63 -11.83 -14.22
CA HIS A 17 23.23 -13.11 -14.61
C HIS A 17 22.93 -13.43 -16.08
N GLU A 18 21.65 -13.41 -16.47
CA GLU A 18 21.21 -13.65 -17.85
C GLU A 18 21.80 -12.62 -18.83
N MET A 19 21.85 -11.35 -18.43
CA MET A 19 22.45 -10.29 -19.23
C MET A 19 23.96 -10.53 -19.48
N ARG A 20 24.68 -10.94 -18.44
CA ARG A 20 26.12 -11.20 -18.50
C ARG A 20 26.46 -12.40 -19.38
N GLU A 21 25.67 -13.46 -19.28
CA GLU A 21 25.89 -14.69 -20.04
C GLU A 21 25.49 -14.56 -21.53
N ARG A 22 24.49 -13.76 -21.83
CA ARG A 22 23.87 -13.72 -23.15
C ARG A 22 24.20 -12.49 -24.00
N LEU A 23 24.50 -11.35 -23.38
CA LEU A 23 24.84 -10.13 -24.11
C LEU A 23 26.34 -10.10 -24.50
N PRO A 24 26.67 -9.52 -25.67
CA PRO A 24 28.04 -9.15 -25.96
C PRO A 24 28.61 -8.26 -24.84
N SER A 25 29.89 -8.46 -24.48
CA SER A 25 30.50 -7.78 -23.35
C SER A 25 30.44 -6.23 -23.45
N SER A 26 30.53 -5.66 -24.65
CA SER A 26 30.38 -4.22 -24.87
C SER A 26 28.99 -3.72 -24.60
N THR A 27 27.96 -4.46 -25.10
CA THR A 27 26.52 -4.17 -24.87
C THR A 27 26.17 -4.25 -23.40
N TYR A 28 26.62 -5.31 -22.70
CA TYR A 28 26.41 -5.45 -21.27
C TYR A 28 27.02 -4.28 -20.47
N LYS A 29 28.24 -3.87 -20.79
CA LYS A 29 28.90 -2.73 -20.12
C LYS A 29 28.18 -1.41 -20.37
N SER A 30 27.69 -1.18 -21.58
CA SER A 30 26.91 0.02 -21.92
C SER A 30 25.57 0.05 -21.17
N LEU A 31 24.82 -1.07 -21.19
CA LEU A 31 23.56 -1.18 -20.44
C LEU A 31 23.79 -0.98 -18.93
N LYS A 32 24.86 -1.57 -18.39
CA LYS A 32 25.20 -1.41 -16.96
C LYS A 32 25.55 0.04 -16.61
N ALA A 33 26.22 0.77 -17.51
CA ALA A 33 26.48 2.19 -17.31
C ALA A 33 25.18 3.03 -17.34
N THR A 34 24.20 2.65 -18.16
CA THR A 34 22.86 3.26 -18.13
C THR A 34 22.18 3.01 -16.78
N ILE A 35 22.15 1.78 -16.31
CA ILE A 35 21.48 1.38 -15.05
C ILE A 35 22.14 2.05 -13.83
N GLU A 36 23.49 2.02 -13.75
CA GLU A 36 24.22 2.48 -12.56
C GLU A 36 24.49 3.98 -12.54
N LYS A 37 24.67 4.60 -13.72
CA LYS A 37 25.15 6.00 -13.86
C LYS A 37 24.17 6.92 -14.57
N GLY A 38 22.99 6.41 -14.98
CA GLY A 38 21.99 7.20 -15.70
C GLY A 38 22.45 7.67 -17.09
N GLN A 39 23.40 6.98 -17.72
CA GLN A 39 23.84 7.34 -19.08
C GLN A 39 22.74 7.02 -20.10
N PRO A 40 22.54 7.85 -21.14
CA PRO A 40 21.56 7.57 -22.19
C PRO A 40 21.83 6.23 -22.88
N LEU A 41 20.73 5.49 -23.16
CA LEU A 41 20.81 4.23 -23.87
C LEU A 41 20.87 4.49 -25.40
N ASP A 42 21.87 3.92 -26.07
CA ASP A 42 21.97 3.94 -27.52
C ASP A 42 20.98 2.95 -28.15
N LEU A 43 20.34 3.35 -29.26
CA LEU A 43 19.40 2.51 -30.01
C LEU A 43 20.06 1.22 -30.54
N GLU A 44 21.33 1.27 -30.95
CA GLU A 44 22.07 0.09 -31.40
C GLU A 44 22.25 -0.91 -30.25
N VAL A 45 22.58 -0.43 -29.07
CA VAL A 45 22.64 -1.24 -27.84
C VAL A 45 21.27 -1.83 -27.54
N ALA A 46 20.21 -1.03 -27.60
CA ALA A 46 18.85 -1.49 -27.38
C ALA A 46 18.41 -2.57 -28.37
N ASN A 47 18.78 -2.49 -29.65
CA ASN A 47 18.49 -3.52 -30.64
C ASN A 47 19.13 -4.87 -30.28
N VAL A 48 20.37 -4.86 -29.80
CA VAL A 48 21.05 -6.09 -29.36
C VAL A 48 20.38 -6.65 -28.10
N VAL A 49 20.04 -5.79 -27.12
CA VAL A 49 19.36 -6.20 -25.90
C VAL A 49 17.98 -6.80 -26.24
N ALA A 50 17.19 -6.15 -27.08
CA ALA A 50 15.86 -6.63 -27.49
C ALA A 50 15.93 -8.01 -28.16
N SER A 51 16.89 -8.19 -29.07
CA SER A 51 17.07 -9.47 -29.76
C SER A 51 17.46 -10.61 -28.80
N VAL A 52 18.32 -10.34 -27.82
CA VAL A 52 18.73 -11.32 -26.82
C VAL A 52 17.62 -11.59 -25.82
N MET A 53 16.96 -10.55 -25.32
CA MET A 53 15.82 -10.63 -24.39
C MET A 53 14.67 -11.44 -25.02
N LYS A 54 14.32 -11.20 -26.29
CA LYS A 54 13.32 -11.96 -27.02
C LYS A 54 13.67 -13.45 -27.07
N ARG A 55 14.91 -13.80 -27.45
CA ARG A 55 15.33 -15.22 -27.49
C ARG A 55 15.23 -15.90 -26.15
N TRP A 56 15.69 -15.22 -25.10
CA TRP A 56 15.55 -15.70 -23.73
C TRP A 56 14.07 -15.88 -23.35
N ALA A 57 13.20 -14.90 -23.65
CA ALA A 57 11.78 -14.97 -23.33
C ALA A 57 11.09 -16.14 -24.06
N ILE A 58 11.43 -16.38 -25.34
CA ILE A 58 10.91 -17.54 -26.09
C ILE A 58 11.37 -18.87 -25.47
N GLU A 59 12.62 -18.96 -25.02
CA GLU A 59 13.12 -20.14 -24.29
C GLU A 59 12.36 -20.36 -22.96
N GLN A 60 11.84 -19.27 -22.35
CA GLN A 60 10.99 -19.31 -21.18
C GLN A 60 9.49 -19.59 -21.50
N GLY A 61 9.13 -19.73 -22.78
CA GLY A 61 7.77 -20.03 -23.25
C GLY A 61 6.94 -18.81 -23.66
N ALA A 62 7.53 -17.61 -23.71
CA ALA A 62 6.79 -16.41 -24.10
C ALA A 62 6.46 -16.40 -25.61
N THR A 63 5.25 -15.99 -25.93
CA THR A 63 4.73 -15.77 -27.28
C THR A 63 4.38 -14.29 -27.51
N HIS A 64 4.22 -13.54 -26.42
CA HIS A 64 3.84 -12.14 -26.40
C HIS A 64 4.82 -11.32 -25.56
N TYR A 65 4.76 -10.00 -25.70
CA TYR A 65 5.39 -9.03 -24.81
C TYR A 65 4.40 -7.95 -24.41
N THR A 66 4.67 -7.28 -23.32
CA THR A 66 3.90 -6.13 -22.85
C THR A 66 4.79 -5.09 -22.21
N HIS A 67 4.48 -3.82 -22.41
CA HIS A 67 4.98 -2.73 -21.56
C HIS A 67 4.15 -2.69 -20.30
N TRP A 68 4.74 -3.17 -19.23
CA TRP A 68 4.13 -3.29 -17.90
C TRP A 68 4.41 -2.02 -17.08
N PHE A 69 3.36 -1.35 -16.60
CA PHE A 69 3.50 -0.09 -15.84
C PHE A 69 2.49 0.04 -14.71
N GLN A 70 2.71 1.05 -13.84
CA GLN A 70 1.90 1.36 -12.67
C GLN A 70 0.91 2.49 -13.03
N PRO A 71 -0.39 2.22 -13.23
CA PRO A 71 -1.38 3.24 -13.57
C PRO A 71 -1.66 4.16 -12.36
N LEU A 72 -2.33 5.30 -12.59
CA LEU A 72 -2.82 6.17 -11.51
C LEU A 72 -3.85 5.47 -10.62
N THR A 73 -4.68 4.62 -11.23
CA THR A 73 -5.69 3.80 -10.52
C THR A 73 -5.50 2.32 -10.88
N GLY A 74 -5.79 1.44 -9.92
CA GLY A 74 -5.55 0.00 -10.09
C GLY A 74 -4.13 -0.42 -9.69
N ILE A 75 -3.75 -1.67 -9.98
CA ILE A 75 -2.48 -2.26 -9.55
C ILE A 75 -1.44 -2.15 -10.66
N THR A 76 -1.69 -2.79 -11.80
CA THR A 76 -0.79 -2.81 -12.97
C THR A 76 -1.58 -2.65 -14.26
N SER A 77 -0.91 -2.19 -15.31
CA SER A 77 -1.48 -2.08 -16.66
C SER A 77 -0.62 -2.80 -17.66
N GLU A 78 -1.27 -3.53 -18.56
CA GLU A 78 -0.66 -4.36 -19.60
C GLU A 78 -1.46 -4.27 -20.90
N LYS A 79 -0.72 -4.29 -22.03
CA LYS A 79 -1.30 -4.49 -23.36
C LYS A 79 -0.39 -5.46 -24.12
N HIS A 80 -0.86 -6.68 -24.33
CA HIS A 80 -0.05 -7.75 -24.88
C HIS A 80 0.00 -7.68 -26.42
N ASP A 81 1.21 -7.62 -26.97
CA ASP A 81 1.48 -7.71 -28.40
C ASP A 81 2.24 -9.00 -28.71
N GLY A 82 1.81 -9.72 -29.75
CA GLY A 82 2.48 -10.96 -30.17
C GLY A 82 3.82 -10.67 -30.82
N PHE A 83 4.81 -11.54 -30.63
CA PHE A 83 6.06 -11.50 -31.39
C PHE A 83 5.89 -11.84 -32.85
N VAL A 84 4.72 -12.34 -33.27
CA VAL A 84 4.46 -12.85 -34.59
C VAL A 84 4.50 -11.75 -35.66
N SER A 85 5.33 -11.96 -36.69
CA SER A 85 5.42 -11.10 -37.89
C SER A 85 5.17 -11.99 -39.14
N PRO A 86 4.00 -11.85 -39.79
CA PRO A 86 3.66 -12.62 -41.00
C PRO A 86 4.61 -12.31 -42.16
N GLN A 87 5.01 -13.34 -42.90
CA GLN A 87 5.85 -13.21 -44.07
C GLN A 87 5.01 -13.34 -45.37
N PRO A 88 5.48 -12.76 -46.49
CA PRO A 88 4.75 -12.80 -47.76
C PRO A 88 4.51 -14.23 -48.29
N ASP A 89 5.30 -15.20 -47.87
CA ASP A 89 5.19 -16.62 -48.30
C ASP A 89 4.19 -17.42 -47.45
N GLY A 90 3.46 -16.77 -46.52
CA GLY A 90 2.49 -17.41 -45.64
C GLY A 90 3.10 -18.03 -44.37
N THR A 91 4.39 -17.90 -44.16
CA THR A 91 5.06 -18.24 -42.89
C THR A 91 5.04 -17.07 -41.91
N ALA A 92 5.56 -17.25 -40.71
CA ALA A 92 5.75 -16.16 -39.75
C ALA A 92 7.13 -16.27 -39.10
N ILE A 93 7.66 -15.14 -38.73
CA ILE A 93 8.86 -15.04 -37.87
C ILE A 93 8.48 -14.37 -36.54
N MET A 94 9.35 -14.46 -35.54
CA MET A 94 9.19 -13.74 -34.28
C MET A 94 10.11 -12.53 -34.30
N GLU A 95 9.52 -11.34 -34.18
CA GLU A 95 10.23 -10.06 -34.18
C GLU A 95 10.04 -9.32 -32.85
N PHE A 96 11.06 -8.62 -32.44
CA PHE A 96 11.05 -7.64 -31.34
C PHE A 96 12.31 -6.78 -31.46
N SER A 97 12.14 -5.52 -31.74
CA SER A 97 13.23 -4.56 -32.00
C SER A 97 13.56 -3.70 -30.78
N GLY A 98 14.73 -3.04 -30.82
CA GLY A 98 15.09 -2.06 -29.80
C GLY A 98 14.13 -0.88 -29.72
N LYS A 99 13.49 -0.51 -30.84
CA LYS A 99 12.44 0.52 -30.84
C LYS A 99 11.23 0.07 -30.02
N GLU A 100 10.79 -1.18 -30.18
CA GLU A 100 9.69 -1.77 -29.43
C GLU A 100 10.06 -2.01 -27.95
N LEU A 101 11.34 -2.28 -27.64
CA LEU A 101 11.81 -2.35 -26.26
C LEU A 101 11.77 -0.99 -25.58
N ILE A 102 12.33 0.06 -26.23
CA ILE A 102 12.49 1.38 -25.62
C ILE A 102 11.16 2.08 -25.43
N LYS A 103 10.23 1.97 -26.40
CA LYS A 103 9.05 2.80 -26.50
C LYS A 103 7.85 2.03 -27.02
N GLY A 104 6.71 2.19 -26.35
CA GLY A 104 5.39 1.83 -26.82
C GLY A 104 4.53 3.06 -27.06
N GLU A 105 3.45 2.90 -27.83
CA GLU A 105 2.49 3.96 -28.12
C GLU A 105 1.05 3.46 -27.84
N PRO A 106 0.71 3.22 -26.54
CA PRO A 106 -0.64 2.77 -26.18
C PRO A 106 -1.67 3.89 -26.38
N ASP A 107 -2.93 3.49 -26.56
CA ASP A 107 -4.05 4.42 -26.48
C ASP A 107 -4.27 4.88 -25.03
N ALA A 108 -4.03 6.16 -24.78
CA ALA A 108 -4.18 6.79 -23.47
C ALA A 108 -5.61 7.30 -23.22
N SER A 109 -6.54 7.17 -24.17
CA SER A 109 -7.88 7.76 -24.06
C SER A 109 -8.72 7.17 -22.92
N SER A 110 -8.43 5.91 -22.54
CA SER A 110 -9.15 5.18 -21.49
C SER A 110 -8.52 5.32 -20.09
N PHE A 111 -7.37 6.00 -19.97
CA PHE A 111 -6.71 6.18 -18.68
C PHE A 111 -7.18 7.47 -18.00
N PRO A 112 -7.35 7.48 -16.66
CA PRO A 112 -7.61 8.69 -15.89
C PRO A 112 -6.52 9.73 -16.13
N SER A 113 -6.88 10.97 -16.39
CA SER A 113 -5.92 12.03 -16.68
C SER A 113 -6.17 13.33 -15.93
N GLY A 114 -7.29 13.46 -15.19
CA GLY A 114 -7.65 14.66 -14.44
C GLY A 114 -7.52 15.95 -15.27
N GLY A 115 -7.88 15.91 -16.55
CA GLY A 115 -7.79 17.05 -17.45
C GLY A 115 -6.40 17.34 -18.04
N LEU A 116 -5.39 16.47 -17.79
CA LEU A 116 -4.03 16.64 -18.34
C LEU A 116 -3.96 16.59 -19.88
N ARG A 117 -4.93 15.99 -20.53
CA ARG A 117 -4.96 15.86 -21.98
C ARG A 117 -6.24 16.39 -22.56
N ALA A 118 -6.19 16.89 -23.79
CA ALA A 118 -7.38 17.21 -24.55
C ALA A 118 -8.15 15.93 -24.90
N THR A 119 -9.47 16.01 -24.97
CA THR A 119 -10.35 14.86 -25.27
C THR A 119 -10.00 14.17 -26.60
N ALA A 120 -9.44 14.92 -27.57
CA ALA A 120 -9.03 14.39 -28.88
C ALA A 120 -7.67 13.71 -28.87
N GLU A 121 -6.86 13.83 -27.82
CA GLU A 121 -5.56 13.18 -27.72
C GLU A 121 -5.73 11.75 -27.22
N ALA A 122 -5.46 10.77 -28.09
CA ALA A 122 -5.55 9.37 -27.75
C ALA A 122 -4.18 8.71 -27.51
N ARG A 123 -3.07 9.31 -28.01
CA ARG A 123 -1.75 8.70 -27.92
C ARG A 123 -1.09 9.00 -26.58
N GLY A 124 -0.53 7.94 -25.96
CA GLY A 124 0.44 8.03 -24.87
C GLY A 124 1.73 7.34 -25.24
N TYR A 125 2.73 7.42 -24.37
CA TYR A 125 4.02 6.78 -24.56
C TYR A 125 4.41 6.00 -23.32
N THR A 126 4.85 4.75 -23.52
CA THR A 126 5.59 4.00 -22.51
C THR A 126 7.09 4.09 -22.80
N ALA A 127 7.90 4.17 -21.77
CA ALA A 127 9.35 4.21 -21.88
C ALA A 127 9.96 3.13 -20.98
N TRP A 128 10.86 2.31 -21.54
CA TRP A 128 11.53 1.25 -20.79
C TRP A 128 12.32 1.80 -19.60
N ASP A 129 12.11 1.19 -18.43
CA ASP A 129 12.94 1.40 -17.24
C ASP A 129 13.97 0.26 -17.14
N PRO A 130 15.23 0.50 -17.54
CA PRO A 130 16.26 -0.52 -17.46
C PRO A 130 16.73 -0.81 -16.03
N THR A 131 16.31 -0.03 -15.03
CA THR A 131 16.65 -0.24 -13.62
C THR A 131 15.79 -1.29 -12.94
N SER A 132 14.69 -1.71 -13.58
CA SER A 132 13.86 -2.86 -13.21
C SER A 132 13.98 -3.96 -14.24
N TYR A 133 14.22 -5.19 -13.81
CA TYR A 133 14.42 -6.30 -14.74
C TYR A 133 13.12 -6.72 -15.43
N ALA A 134 13.21 -7.01 -16.74
CA ALA A 134 12.12 -7.66 -17.46
C ALA A 134 11.97 -9.12 -16.97
N PHE A 135 10.74 -9.61 -17.01
CA PHE A 135 10.41 -10.96 -16.51
C PHE A 135 9.37 -11.64 -17.41
N VAL A 136 9.27 -12.96 -17.34
CA VAL A 136 8.24 -13.72 -18.02
C VAL A 136 7.18 -14.18 -17.03
N LYS A 137 5.96 -13.71 -17.25
CA LYS A 137 4.76 -14.09 -16.51
C LYS A 137 3.81 -14.78 -17.49
N ASP A 138 3.37 -15.98 -17.17
CA ASP A 138 2.60 -16.85 -18.07
C ASP A 138 3.34 -17.06 -19.41
N ASP A 139 2.78 -16.61 -20.51
CA ASP A 139 3.34 -16.67 -21.88
C ASP A 139 3.82 -15.31 -22.40
N THR A 140 4.03 -14.34 -21.50
CA THR A 140 4.29 -12.93 -21.85
C THR A 140 5.58 -12.41 -21.22
N LEU A 141 6.43 -11.79 -22.04
CA LEU A 141 7.55 -10.98 -21.61
C LEU A 141 7.04 -9.63 -21.10
N CYS A 142 7.12 -9.39 -19.80
CA CYS A 142 6.75 -8.14 -19.16
C CYS A 142 7.97 -7.23 -19.06
N ILE A 143 7.87 -6.03 -19.61
CA ILE A 143 8.94 -5.02 -19.63
C ILE A 143 8.51 -3.86 -18.72
N PRO A 144 9.16 -3.63 -17.58
CA PRO A 144 8.84 -2.50 -16.71
C PRO A 144 9.06 -1.16 -17.43
N THR A 145 8.04 -0.30 -17.41
CA THR A 145 8.04 0.98 -18.12
C THR A 145 7.46 2.10 -17.28
N ALA A 146 7.81 3.33 -17.64
CA ALA A 146 7.09 4.55 -17.31
C ALA A 146 6.01 4.82 -18.35
N PHE A 147 4.97 5.60 -18.02
CA PHE A 147 3.89 5.97 -18.91
C PHE A 147 3.59 7.46 -18.84
N CYS A 148 3.54 8.13 -20.00
CA CYS A 148 3.24 9.56 -20.08
C CYS A 148 2.23 9.88 -21.20
N SER A 149 1.64 11.07 -21.09
CA SER A 149 0.77 11.66 -22.11
C SER A 149 1.53 11.97 -23.41
N TYR A 150 0.80 12.36 -24.44
CA TYR A 150 1.38 12.85 -25.71
C TYR A 150 2.29 14.08 -25.49
N THR A 151 1.98 14.91 -24.52
CA THR A 151 2.70 16.15 -24.17
C THR A 151 3.80 15.92 -23.13
N GLY A 152 3.90 14.70 -22.56
CA GLY A 152 5.00 14.28 -21.70
C GLY A 152 4.71 14.31 -20.21
N GLU A 153 3.49 14.67 -19.77
CA GLU A 153 3.11 14.60 -18.37
C GLU A 153 3.00 13.14 -17.92
N ALA A 154 3.43 12.85 -16.71
CA ALA A 154 3.36 11.52 -16.11
C ALA A 154 1.90 11.11 -15.85
N LEU A 155 1.48 10.01 -16.47
CA LEU A 155 0.17 9.36 -16.27
C LEU A 155 0.28 8.07 -15.46
N ASP A 156 1.41 7.87 -14.79
CA ASP A 156 1.72 6.72 -13.97
C ASP A 156 2.23 7.15 -12.57
N LYS A 157 2.49 6.16 -11.73
CA LYS A 157 3.07 6.36 -10.39
C LYS A 157 4.60 6.16 -10.37
N LYS A 158 5.16 5.46 -11.36
CA LYS A 158 6.59 5.14 -11.41
C LYS A 158 7.45 6.33 -11.85
N THR A 159 6.99 7.14 -12.79
CA THR A 159 7.75 8.31 -13.27
C THR A 159 8.08 9.29 -12.13
N PRO A 160 7.10 9.75 -11.32
CA PRO A 160 7.40 10.60 -10.17
C PRO A 160 8.32 9.93 -9.15
N LEU A 161 8.16 8.61 -8.92
CA LEU A 161 9.03 7.84 -8.04
C LEU A 161 10.48 7.90 -8.50
N LEU A 162 10.77 7.58 -9.77
CA LEU A 162 12.12 7.61 -10.32
C LEU A 162 12.74 9.03 -10.25
N ARG A 163 11.93 10.06 -10.55
CA ARG A 163 12.37 11.47 -10.42
C ARG A 163 12.73 11.81 -8.96
N SER A 164 11.93 11.36 -7.98
CA SER A 164 12.19 11.59 -6.56
C SER A 164 13.44 10.84 -6.05
N MET A 165 13.66 9.61 -6.53
CA MET A 165 14.86 8.83 -6.23
C MET A 165 16.12 9.52 -6.77
N GLN A 166 16.06 10.13 -7.95
CA GLN A 166 17.18 10.93 -8.48
C GLN A 166 17.40 12.17 -7.62
N ALA A 167 16.34 12.90 -7.26
CA ALA A 167 16.42 14.12 -6.46
C ALA A 167 17.10 13.88 -5.11
N ILE A 168 16.67 12.86 -4.36
CA ILE A 168 17.27 12.55 -3.06
C ILE A 168 18.71 12.06 -3.20
N SER A 169 19.03 11.27 -4.24
CA SER A 169 20.40 10.82 -4.52
C SER A 169 21.33 12.01 -4.74
N ASP A 170 20.91 12.97 -5.57
CA ASP A 170 21.72 14.16 -5.89
C ASP A 170 22.04 15.00 -4.65
N GLN A 171 21.07 15.17 -3.74
CA GLN A 171 21.30 15.94 -2.52
C GLN A 171 22.13 15.14 -1.49
N ALA A 172 21.83 13.85 -1.30
CA ALA A 172 22.59 13.00 -0.39
C ALA A 172 24.07 12.87 -0.80
N CYS A 173 24.39 12.79 -2.11
CA CYS A 173 25.77 12.80 -2.60
C CYS A 173 26.48 14.11 -2.26
N LYS A 174 25.79 15.27 -2.32
CA LYS A 174 26.38 16.56 -1.90
C LYS A 174 26.67 16.58 -0.40
N VAL A 175 25.76 16.07 0.42
CA VAL A 175 25.97 15.93 1.87
C VAL A 175 27.19 15.06 2.15
N LEU A 176 27.25 13.86 1.55
CA LEU A 176 28.38 12.94 1.74
C LEU A 176 29.73 13.53 1.30
N LYS A 177 29.72 14.36 0.25
CA LYS A 177 30.92 15.07 -0.19
C LYS A 177 31.42 16.05 0.87
N LEU A 178 30.54 16.71 1.63
CA LEU A 178 30.96 17.58 2.76
C LEU A 178 31.58 16.75 3.89
N PHE A 179 31.18 15.48 4.07
CA PHE A 179 31.83 14.52 4.97
C PHE A 179 33.08 13.86 4.38
N GLY A 180 33.59 14.36 3.23
CA GLY A 180 34.81 13.83 2.57
C GLY A 180 34.59 12.48 1.85
N LYS A 181 33.33 12.06 1.62
CA LYS A 181 33.01 10.84 0.89
C LYS A 181 32.57 11.16 -0.54
N ASP A 182 33.32 10.66 -1.50
CA ASP A 182 32.97 10.79 -2.92
C ASP A 182 32.20 9.57 -3.37
N VAL A 183 30.90 9.78 -3.62
CA VAL A 183 29.93 8.72 -3.92
C VAL A 183 29.18 9.07 -5.20
N ASP A 184 29.16 8.15 -6.15
CA ASP A 184 28.49 8.35 -7.46
C ASP A 184 26.96 8.38 -7.32
N ARG A 185 26.38 7.60 -6.40
CA ARG A 185 24.94 7.46 -6.23
C ARG A 185 24.59 7.01 -4.82
N VAL A 186 23.49 7.56 -4.31
CA VAL A 186 22.77 7.08 -3.12
C VAL A 186 21.45 6.48 -3.55
N ALA A 187 21.05 5.38 -2.96
CA ALA A 187 19.78 4.72 -3.24
C ALA A 187 18.87 4.72 -2.02
N THR A 188 17.60 4.96 -2.23
CA THR A 188 16.58 4.61 -1.25
C THR A 188 16.19 3.16 -1.41
N THR A 189 15.89 2.50 -0.30
CA THR A 189 15.49 1.10 -0.24
C THR A 189 14.17 0.94 0.49
N VAL A 190 13.37 -0.03 0.07
CA VAL A 190 12.07 -0.33 0.67
C VAL A 190 11.90 -1.83 0.89
N GLY A 191 11.36 -2.20 2.05
CA GLY A 191 10.85 -3.53 2.34
C GLY A 191 9.36 -3.43 2.65
N PRO A 192 8.46 -3.74 1.70
CA PRO A 192 7.02 -3.70 1.93
C PRO A 192 6.55 -4.96 2.67
N GLU A 193 5.78 -4.79 3.73
CA GLU A 193 5.10 -5.88 4.44
C GLU A 193 3.65 -5.93 3.96
N GLN A 194 3.24 -7.02 3.30
CA GLN A 194 1.91 -7.14 2.69
C GLN A 194 0.99 -7.96 3.58
N GLU A 195 0.05 -7.31 4.22
CA GLU A 195 -1.05 -7.99 4.92
C GLU A 195 -2.21 -8.27 3.95
N TYR A 196 -2.95 -9.35 4.20
CA TYR A 196 -4.08 -9.78 3.37
C TYR A 196 -4.97 -10.78 4.11
N PHE A 197 -6.23 -10.94 3.65
CA PHE A 197 -7.14 -11.96 4.12
C PHE A 197 -7.32 -13.07 3.07
N LEU A 198 -7.51 -14.30 3.54
CA LEU A 198 -7.87 -15.43 2.70
C LEU A 198 -9.22 -16.00 3.13
N ILE A 199 -10.18 -16.08 2.21
CA ILE A 199 -11.49 -16.68 2.44
C ILE A 199 -11.80 -17.74 1.40
N LYS A 200 -12.76 -18.62 1.67
CA LYS A 200 -13.21 -19.62 0.69
C LYS A 200 -13.86 -18.93 -0.51
N LYS A 201 -13.50 -19.37 -1.71
CA LYS A 201 -14.05 -18.85 -2.97
C LYS A 201 -15.55 -19.01 -3.07
N GLU A 202 -16.10 -20.10 -2.54
CA GLU A 202 -17.56 -20.37 -2.53
C GLU A 202 -18.35 -19.35 -1.70
N ASP A 203 -17.80 -18.85 -0.59
CA ASP A 203 -18.43 -17.82 0.24
C ASP A 203 -18.30 -16.43 -0.40
N TYR A 204 -17.13 -16.13 -0.96
CA TYR A 204 -16.91 -14.91 -1.74
C TYR A 204 -17.93 -14.76 -2.88
N GLN A 205 -18.18 -15.83 -3.65
CA GLN A 205 -19.08 -15.80 -4.80
C GLN A 205 -20.53 -15.52 -4.42
N LYS A 206 -20.93 -15.82 -3.19
CA LYS A 206 -22.27 -15.54 -2.67
C LYS A 206 -22.45 -14.10 -2.15
N ARG A 207 -21.34 -13.37 -2.00
CA ARG A 207 -21.34 -12.02 -1.44
C ARG A 207 -21.01 -10.97 -2.51
N LEU A 208 -22.05 -10.33 -3.01
CA LEU A 208 -21.92 -9.30 -4.04
C LEU A 208 -21.07 -8.10 -3.57
N ASP A 209 -21.11 -7.76 -2.29
CA ASP A 209 -20.28 -6.73 -1.68
C ASP A 209 -18.79 -7.07 -1.76
N LEU A 210 -18.39 -8.29 -1.43
CA LEU A 210 -17.00 -8.72 -1.59
C LEU A 210 -16.56 -8.74 -3.07
N VAL A 211 -17.45 -9.18 -3.97
CA VAL A 211 -17.15 -9.25 -5.42
C VAL A 211 -16.95 -7.87 -6.04
N LEU A 212 -17.79 -6.89 -5.67
CA LEU A 212 -17.78 -5.56 -6.30
C LEU A 212 -16.94 -4.53 -5.54
N CYS A 213 -16.85 -4.65 -4.20
CA CYS A 213 -16.24 -3.64 -3.35
C CYS A 213 -14.99 -4.15 -2.60
N GLY A 214 -14.73 -5.46 -2.58
CA GLY A 214 -13.60 -6.06 -1.86
C GLY A 214 -13.77 -6.08 -0.34
N ARG A 215 -14.89 -5.58 0.18
CA ARG A 215 -15.24 -5.55 1.60
C ARG A 215 -16.69 -5.93 1.84
N THR A 216 -16.98 -6.40 3.05
CA THR A 216 -18.36 -6.64 3.49
C THR A 216 -19.07 -5.33 3.81
N LEU A 217 -20.25 -5.12 3.22
CA LEU A 217 -21.10 -3.96 3.51
C LEU A 217 -22.16 -4.27 4.57
N PHE A 218 -22.36 -5.56 4.87
CA PHE A 218 -23.23 -6.11 5.90
C PHE A 218 -22.51 -7.24 6.62
N GLY A 219 -22.92 -7.54 7.83
CA GLY A 219 -22.44 -8.68 8.60
C GLY A 219 -22.43 -8.41 10.09
N SER A 220 -23.25 -9.16 10.84
CA SER A 220 -23.25 -9.12 12.29
C SER A 220 -21.96 -9.67 12.89
N ALA A 221 -21.59 -9.16 14.07
CA ALA A 221 -20.41 -9.63 14.77
C ALA A 221 -20.53 -11.13 15.11
N PRO A 222 -19.47 -11.94 14.86
CA PRO A 222 -19.50 -13.34 15.22
C PRO A 222 -19.38 -13.52 16.74
N SER A 223 -19.77 -14.69 17.24
CA SER A 223 -19.64 -15.03 18.67
C SER A 223 -18.19 -15.03 19.17
N LYS A 224 -17.25 -15.21 18.28
CA LYS A 224 -15.80 -15.10 18.50
C LYS A 224 -15.19 -14.29 17.37
N GLY A 225 -14.43 -13.26 17.71
CA GLY A 225 -13.60 -12.49 16.80
C GLY A 225 -12.12 -12.77 17.02
N GLN A 226 -11.36 -11.77 17.42
CA GLN A 226 -9.93 -11.83 17.69
C GLN A 226 -9.54 -11.68 19.18
N GLU A 227 -10.51 -11.80 20.10
CA GLU A 227 -10.37 -11.43 21.53
C GLU A 227 -9.24 -12.15 22.26
N LEU A 228 -8.85 -13.33 21.81
CA LEU A 228 -7.79 -14.13 22.43
C LEU A 228 -6.43 -13.95 21.73
N GLU A 229 -6.39 -13.22 20.62
CA GLU A 229 -5.20 -13.00 19.77
C GLU A 229 -4.45 -14.30 19.39
N GLU A 230 -5.12 -15.44 19.51
CA GLU A 230 -4.52 -16.78 19.31
C GLU A 230 -4.16 -17.09 17.85
N HIS A 231 -4.73 -16.34 16.89
CA HIS A 231 -4.44 -16.52 15.47
C HIS A 231 -3.01 -16.09 15.14
N TYR A 232 -2.54 -14.96 15.68
CA TYR A 232 -1.20 -14.43 15.44
C TYR A 232 -0.07 -15.43 15.80
N PHE A 233 -0.19 -16.10 16.94
CA PHE A 233 0.75 -17.13 17.40
C PHE A 233 0.35 -18.54 16.98
N GLY A 234 -0.76 -18.71 16.28
CA GLY A 234 -1.27 -19.99 15.83
C GLY A 234 -0.47 -20.61 14.71
N THR A 235 -0.64 -21.92 14.52
CA THR A 235 -0.07 -22.62 13.37
C THR A 235 -0.82 -22.25 12.09
N ILE A 236 -0.09 -22.17 10.96
CA ILE A 236 -0.69 -21.95 9.66
C ILE A 236 -1.54 -23.18 9.27
N ARG A 237 -2.80 -22.96 8.93
CA ARG A 237 -3.73 -24.04 8.52
C ARG A 237 -3.24 -24.72 7.23
N PRO A 238 -3.49 -26.03 7.03
CA PRO A 238 -3.00 -26.77 5.87
C PRO A 238 -3.38 -26.16 4.51
N ILE A 239 -4.63 -25.68 4.34
CA ILE A 239 -5.08 -25.04 3.09
C ILE A 239 -4.31 -23.74 2.82
N VAL A 240 -4.08 -22.93 3.84
CA VAL A 240 -3.29 -21.69 3.77
C VAL A 240 -1.81 -21.99 3.51
N SER A 241 -1.27 -23.02 4.17
CA SER A 241 0.12 -23.48 3.97
C SER A 241 0.37 -23.93 2.53
N GLY A 242 -0.60 -24.61 1.91
CA GLY A 242 -0.55 -24.99 0.48
C GLY A 242 -0.46 -23.79 -0.43
N PHE A 243 -1.34 -22.81 -0.23
CA PHE A 243 -1.33 -21.52 -0.94
C PHE A 243 0.00 -20.78 -0.75
N MET A 244 0.45 -20.60 0.50
CA MET A 244 1.69 -19.86 0.80
C MET A 244 2.92 -20.53 0.20
N LYS A 245 2.95 -21.87 0.13
CA LYS A 245 4.05 -22.59 -0.50
C LYS A 245 4.13 -22.34 -2.00
N GLU A 246 3.00 -22.44 -2.72
CA GLU A 246 2.98 -22.17 -4.17
C GLU A 246 3.28 -20.71 -4.45
N LEU A 247 2.77 -19.79 -3.61
CA LEU A 247 3.07 -18.37 -3.73
C LEU A 247 4.57 -18.09 -3.61
N ASP A 248 5.25 -18.62 -2.59
CA ASP A 248 6.71 -18.46 -2.44
C ASP A 248 7.46 -18.96 -3.68
N GLU A 249 7.11 -20.13 -4.21
CA GLU A 249 7.77 -20.72 -5.39
C GLU A 249 7.60 -19.84 -6.65
N GLU A 250 6.40 -19.31 -6.88
CA GLU A 250 6.14 -18.42 -8.01
C GLU A 250 6.82 -17.05 -7.85
N LEU A 251 6.82 -16.48 -6.64
CA LEU A 251 7.51 -15.23 -6.35
C LEU A 251 9.03 -15.38 -6.53
N TRP A 252 9.62 -16.49 -6.05
CA TRP A 252 11.06 -16.75 -6.26
C TRP A 252 11.41 -16.87 -7.75
N LYS A 253 10.57 -17.51 -8.57
CA LYS A 253 10.78 -17.55 -10.04
C LYS A 253 10.84 -16.15 -10.64
N LEU A 254 10.02 -15.22 -10.14
CA LEU A 254 9.99 -13.82 -10.55
C LEU A 254 11.08 -12.96 -9.88
N GLY A 255 12.02 -13.58 -9.13
CA GLY A 255 13.12 -12.88 -8.48
C GLY A 255 12.69 -12.07 -7.25
N ILE A 256 11.48 -12.27 -6.76
CA ILE A 256 10.95 -11.59 -5.57
C ILE A 256 11.43 -12.35 -4.33
N PRO A 257 12.21 -11.69 -3.44
CA PRO A 257 12.81 -12.35 -2.30
C PRO A 257 11.83 -12.52 -1.13
N ALA A 258 10.70 -13.20 -1.35
CA ALA A 258 9.74 -13.55 -0.30
C ALA A 258 10.46 -14.31 0.82
N LYS A 259 10.40 -13.81 2.05
CA LYS A 259 11.23 -14.28 3.17
C LYS A 259 10.41 -14.75 4.37
N THR A 260 9.46 -13.95 4.82
CA THR A 260 8.68 -14.19 6.02
C THR A 260 7.21 -14.30 5.67
N LYS A 261 6.54 -15.28 6.27
CA LYS A 261 5.09 -15.45 6.19
C LYS A 261 4.57 -15.92 7.53
N HIS A 262 3.47 -15.36 7.98
CA HIS A 262 2.82 -15.75 9.24
C HIS A 262 1.34 -15.35 9.25
N ASN A 263 0.64 -15.76 10.30
CA ASN A 263 -0.69 -15.28 10.58
C ASN A 263 -0.65 -13.88 11.20
N GLU A 264 -1.67 -13.07 10.91
CA GLU A 264 -1.93 -11.79 11.56
C GLU A 264 -2.99 -11.92 12.67
N VAL A 265 -3.31 -10.79 13.34
CA VAL A 265 -4.16 -10.80 14.53
C VAL A 265 -5.60 -11.20 14.21
N ALA A 266 -6.17 -10.66 13.11
CA ALA A 266 -7.53 -11.02 12.73
C ALA A 266 -7.62 -12.46 12.20
N PRO A 267 -8.70 -13.20 12.50
CA PRO A 267 -8.93 -14.51 11.91
C PRO A 267 -8.85 -14.45 10.38
N CYS A 268 -8.24 -15.47 9.76
CA CYS A 268 -7.94 -15.61 8.33
C CYS A 268 -7.11 -14.47 7.70
N GLN A 269 -6.47 -13.64 8.52
CA GLN A 269 -5.51 -12.63 8.08
C GLN A 269 -4.08 -13.17 8.14
N HIS A 270 -3.26 -12.78 7.17
CA HIS A 270 -1.88 -13.23 7.01
C HIS A 270 -1.00 -12.09 6.52
N GLU A 271 0.32 -12.27 6.66
CA GLU A 271 1.32 -11.33 6.15
C GLU A 271 2.40 -12.04 5.35
N LEU A 272 2.93 -11.35 4.35
CA LEU A 272 4.13 -11.70 3.63
C LEU A 272 5.09 -10.52 3.64
N ALA A 273 6.33 -10.75 4.09
CA ALA A 273 7.39 -9.76 4.09
C ALA A 273 8.58 -10.25 3.25
N PRO A 274 8.98 -9.51 2.18
CA PRO A 274 10.17 -9.79 1.40
C PRO A 274 11.43 -9.19 2.04
N ILE A 275 12.60 -9.59 1.55
CA ILE A 275 13.82 -8.81 1.78
C ILE A 275 13.70 -7.50 0.99
N TYR A 276 14.19 -6.40 1.57
CA TYR A 276 14.17 -5.08 0.93
C TYR A 276 15.02 -5.03 -0.35
N ASP A 277 14.68 -4.10 -1.23
CA ASP A 277 15.44 -3.79 -2.45
C ASP A 277 15.41 -2.26 -2.69
N THR A 278 16.04 -1.79 -3.77
CA THR A 278 15.89 -0.42 -4.24
C THR A 278 14.40 -0.09 -4.44
N THR A 279 14.01 1.13 -4.09
CA THR A 279 12.61 1.50 -3.93
C THR A 279 11.74 1.16 -5.15
N ASN A 280 12.20 1.45 -6.37
CA ASN A 280 11.45 1.14 -7.60
C ASN A 280 11.27 -0.37 -7.82
N VAL A 281 12.32 -1.16 -7.59
CA VAL A 281 12.28 -2.62 -7.74
C VAL A 281 11.37 -3.23 -6.67
N ALA A 282 11.52 -2.80 -5.41
CA ALA A 282 10.69 -3.29 -4.31
C ALA A 282 9.19 -3.03 -4.54
N ILE A 283 8.83 -1.87 -5.11
CA ILE A 283 7.44 -1.55 -5.41
C ILE A 283 6.93 -2.35 -6.61
N ASP A 284 7.70 -2.51 -7.67
CA ASP A 284 7.34 -3.40 -8.78
C ASP A 284 7.11 -4.83 -8.28
N HIS A 285 8.00 -5.34 -7.42
CA HIS A 285 7.86 -6.65 -6.79
C HIS A 285 6.60 -6.75 -5.92
N ASN A 286 6.24 -5.69 -5.17
CA ASN A 286 5.03 -5.70 -4.36
C ASN A 286 3.76 -5.77 -5.22
N LEU A 287 3.69 -5.03 -6.32
CA LEU A 287 2.55 -5.08 -7.23
C LEU A 287 2.39 -6.46 -7.89
N LEU A 288 3.50 -7.07 -8.30
CA LEU A 288 3.50 -8.46 -8.77
C LEU A 288 3.07 -9.43 -7.67
N THR A 289 3.53 -9.23 -6.45
CA THR A 289 3.12 -10.05 -5.29
C THR A 289 1.61 -10.00 -5.10
N MET A 290 1.01 -8.80 -5.14
CA MET A 290 -0.45 -8.62 -5.02
C MET A 290 -1.21 -9.35 -6.13
N GLU A 291 -0.73 -9.29 -7.37
CA GLU A 291 -1.32 -10.01 -8.50
C GLU A 291 -1.20 -11.53 -8.31
N MET A 292 -0.01 -12.02 -7.95
CA MET A 292 0.25 -13.44 -7.75
C MET A 292 -0.55 -14.01 -6.58
N MET A 293 -0.73 -13.25 -5.48
CA MET A 293 -1.59 -13.65 -4.36
C MET A 293 -3.02 -13.95 -4.82
N ARG A 294 -3.62 -13.07 -5.64
CA ARG A 294 -4.97 -13.29 -6.18
C ARG A 294 -5.04 -14.52 -7.08
N LYS A 295 -4.08 -14.64 -7.99
CA LYS A 295 -4.02 -15.72 -8.98
C LYS A 295 -3.82 -17.10 -8.34
N ILE A 296 -2.94 -17.19 -7.34
CA ILE A 296 -2.65 -18.45 -6.68
C ILE A 296 -3.76 -18.82 -5.68
N ALA A 297 -4.34 -17.84 -4.98
CA ALA A 297 -5.49 -18.10 -4.13
C ALA A 297 -6.64 -18.76 -4.91
N ASP A 298 -6.91 -18.28 -6.13
CA ASP A 298 -7.94 -18.85 -6.99
C ASP A 298 -7.71 -20.34 -7.31
N LYS A 299 -6.47 -20.75 -7.55
CA LYS A 299 -6.09 -22.16 -7.79
C LYS A 299 -6.34 -23.05 -6.56
N HIS A 300 -6.23 -22.50 -5.36
CA HIS A 300 -6.45 -23.20 -4.09
C HIS A 300 -7.90 -23.13 -3.59
N GLY A 301 -8.85 -22.66 -4.40
CA GLY A 301 -10.25 -22.49 -4.00
C GLY A 301 -10.44 -21.39 -2.94
N LEU A 302 -9.48 -20.46 -2.86
CA LEU A 302 -9.48 -19.31 -1.97
C LEU A 302 -9.60 -18.01 -2.78
N VAL A 303 -9.90 -16.92 -2.07
CA VAL A 303 -9.82 -15.55 -2.58
C VAL A 303 -8.95 -14.73 -1.63
N CYS A 304 -7.96 -14.03 -2.19
CA CYS A 304 -7.12 -13.10 -1.45
C CYS A 304 -7.77 -11.71 -1.46
N LEU A 305 -8.21 -11.26 -0.30
CA LEU A 305 -8.74 -9.91 -0.10
C LEU A 305 -7.60 -8.98 0.30
N GLN A 306 -7.40 -7.95 -0.49
CA GLN A 306 -6.36 -6.91 -0.29
C GLN A 306 -6.97 -5.56 0.06
N HIS A 307 -8.26 -5.52 0.37
CA HIS A 307 -8.91 -4.32 0.90
C HIS A 307 -8.41 -4.03 2.32
N GLU A 308 -8.32 -2.77 2.69
CA GLU A 308 -7.81 -2.33 4.00
C GLU A 308 -8.69 -2.76 5.16
N LYS A 309 -10.00 -2.84 4.94
CA LYS A 309 -10.98 -3.23 5.97
C LYS A 309 -12.06 -4.16 5.39
N PRO A 310 -11.73 -5.45 5.10
CA PRO A 310 -12.70 -6.36 4.51
C PRO A 310 -13.83 -6.74 5.47
N PHE A 311 -13.54 -6.74 6.78
CA PHE A 311 -14.49 -7.14 7.82
C PHE A 311 -14.52 -6.10 8.95
N GLU A 312 -15.72 -5.72 9.36
CA GLU A 312 -15.93 -4.83 10.50
C GLU A 312 -15.65 -5.56 11.82
N GLY A 313 -15.21 -4.81 12.85
CA GLY A 313 -14.99 -5.36 14.20
C GLY A 313 -13.68 -6.14 14.40
N VAL A 314 -12.88 -6.38 13.36
CA VAL A 314 -11.55 -7.00 13.45
C VAL A 314 -10.50 -6.11 12.83
N ASN A 315 -9.20 -6.44 13.01
CA ASN A 315 -8.11 -5.66 12.42
C ASN A 315 -8.25 -5.54 10.90
N GLY A 316 -7.87 -4.39 10.37
CA GLY A 316 -7.69 -4.18 8.95
C GLY A 316 -6.30 -4.59 8.47
N SER A 317 -6.07 -4.55 7.15
CA SER A 317 -4.80 -4.89 6.52
C SER A 317 -4.05 -3.64 6.07
N GLY A 318 -2.80 -3.54 6.49
CA GLY A 318 -1.85 -2.52 6.09
C GLY A 318 -0.81 -3.02 5.10
N LYS A 319 0.05 -2.11 4.72
CA LYS A 319 1.27 -2.35 3.95
C LYS A 319 2.39 -1.50 4.52
N HIS A 320 3.10 -2.02 5.51
CA HIS A 320 4.15 -1.25 6.16
C HIS A 320 5.31 -1.00 5.20
N ASN A 321 5.68 0.27 5.07
CA ASN A 321 6.74 0.72 4.18
C ASN A 321 8.03 0.93 4.96
N ASN A 322 8.90 -0.07 4.99
CA ASN A 322 10.21 0.01 5.63
C ASN A 322 11.19 0.73 4.72
N TRP A 323 11.37 2.04 4.92
CA TRP A 323 12.20 2.91 4.10
C TRP A 323 13.56 3.18 4.74
N SER A 324 14.63 3.14 3.92
CA SER A 324 15.97 3.55 4.30
C SER A 324 16.71 4.20 3.15
N ILE A 325 17.90 4.74 3.43
CA ILE A 325 18.76 5.40 2.45
C ILE A 325 20.20 4.92 2.62
N SER A 326 20.84 4.50 1.52
CA SER A 326 22.14 3.86 1.58
C SER A 326 23.02 4.15 0.38
N THR A 327 24.33 4.05 0.58
CA THR A 327 25.32 3.88 -0.49
C THR A 327 25.51 2.38 -0.77
N LYS A 328 26.38 2.05 -1.74
CA LYS A 328 26.81 0.64 -1.93
C LYS A 328 27.57 0.06 -0.72
N ARG A 329 28.00 0.88 0.24
CA ARG A 329 28.91 0.47 1.32
C ARG A 329 28.30 0.61 2.73
N GLU A 330 27.38 1.54 2.92
CA GLU A 330 26.83 1.87 4.24
C GLU A 330 25.36 2.29 4.15
N ASN A 331 24.62 1.99 5.20
CA ASN A 331 23.30 2.55 5.45
C ASN A 331 23.49 3.90 6.16
N LEU A 332 22.89 4.97 5.63
CA LEU A 332 23.06 6.32 6.15
C LEU A 332 22.18 6.60 7.38
N LEU A 333 21.25 5.69 7.68
CA LEU A 333 20.42 5.69 8.89
C LEU A 333 20.90 4.66 9.93
N ASP A 334 22.13 4.16 9.80
CA ASP A 334 22.74 3.31 10.82
C ASP A 334 23.35 4.21 11.91
N PRO A 335 22.83 4.19 13.15
CA PRO A 335 23.35 5.02 14.25
C PRO A 335 24.72 4.60 14.71
N GLY A 336 25.14 3.37 14.41
CA GLY A 336 26.36 2.77 14.97
C GLY A 336 26.24 2.51 16.50
N ASP A 337 27.38 2.30 17.14
CA ASP A 337 27.44 2.03 18.59
C ASP A 337 27.25 3.29 19.47
N THR A 338 27.50 4.47 18.91
CA THR A 338 27.45 5.78 19.59
C THR A 338 26.70 6.80 18.73
N PRO A 339 25.37 6.79 18.74
CA PRO A 339 24.53 7.65 17.88
C PRO A 339 24.87 9.15 18.01
N MET A 340 25.13 9.62 19.24
CA MET A 340 25.47 11.02 19.51
C MET A 340 26.76 11.48 18.86
N GLU A 341 27.74 10.59 18.70
CA GLU A 341 29.05 10.88 18.07
C GLU A 341 29.00 10.73 16.56
N ASN A 342 27.97 10.05 16.01
CA ASN A 342 27.81 9.85 14.57
C ASN A 342 27.10 11.05 13.92
N LEU A 343 27.83 12.12 13.68
CA LEU A 343 27.31 13.36 13.13
C LEU A 343 26.64 13.15 11.76
N GLN A 344 27.17 12.26 10.91
CA GLN A 344 26.55 11.94 9.61
C GLN A 344 25.17 11.34 9.80
N PHE A 345 25.04 10.35 10.67
CA PHE A 345 23.73 9.75 11.01
C PHE A 345 22.76 10.82 11.55
N MET A 346 23.23 11.68 12.47
CA MET A 346 22.39 12.73 13.06
C MET A 346 21.90 13.74 12.00
N VAL A 347 22.70 14.04 10.98
CA VAL A 347 22.27 14.91 9.85
C VAL A 347 21.14 14.23 9.07
N PHE A 348 21.30 12.95 8.69
CA PHE A 348 20.25 12.24 7.94
C PHE A 348 18.99 12.02 8.78
N LEU A 349 19.12 11.68 10.07
CA LEU A 349 18.00 11.57 10.99
C LEU A 349 17.23 12.88 11.10
N SER A 350 17.94 13.99 11.33
CA SER A 350 17.34 15.33 11.46
C SER A 350 16.63 15.75 10.16
N ALA A 351 17.22 15.42 9.00
CA ALA A 351 16.61 15.71 7.70
C ALA A 351 15.29 14.94 7.50
N VAL A 352 15.19 13.70 7.96
CA VAL A 352 13.92 12.96 7.91
C VAL A 352 12.88 13.54 8.86
N ILE A 353 13.29 13.94 10.08
CA ILE A 353 12.39 14.55 11.08
C ILE A 353 11.80 15.87 10.53
N GLU A 354 12.63 16.75 9.99
CA GLU A 354 12.22 18.01 9.36
C GLU A 354 11.27 17.75 8.18
N ALA A 355 11.65 16.83 7.27
CA ALA A 355 10.87 16.49 6.08
C ALA A 355 9.46 15.99 6.44
N VAL A 356 9.35 15.12 7.44
CA VAL A 356 8.06 14.55 7.87
C VAL A 356 7.23 15.59 8.61
N ASP A 357 7.83 16.48 9.41
CA ASP A 357 7.09 17.56 10.08
C ASP A 357 6.54 18.59 9.09
N ASP A 358 7.37 19.05 8.16
CA ASP A 358 6.98 20.10 7.22
C ASP A 358 5.98 19.64 6.17
N TYR A 359 6.04 18.35 5.78
CA TYR A 359 5.24 17.79 4.70
C TYR A 359 4.32 16.63 5.16
N ALA A 360 3.97 16.59 6.45
CA ALA A 360 3.04 15.61 7.01
C ALA A 360 1.68 15.62 6.29
N ASP A 361 1.18 16.80 5.92
CA ASP A 361 -0.06 16.97 5.17
C ASP A 361 0.00 16.35 3.76
N LEU A 362 1.12 16.55 3.06
CA LEU A 362 1.35 15.93 1.75
C LEU A 362 1.57 14.42 1.88
N LEU A 363 2.35 13.98 2.86
CA LEU A 363 2.58 12.55 3.11
C LEU A 363 1.27 11.82 3.46
N ARG A 364 0.33 12.48 4.15
CA ARG A 364 -1.01 11.93 4.42
C ARG A 364 -1.80 11.64 3.14
N THR A 365 -1.60 12.40 2.05
CA THR A 365 -2.29 12.13 0.78
C THR A 365 -1.94 10.78 0.19
N SER A 366 -0.71 10.31 0.41
CA SER A 366 -0.23 9.03 -0.14
C SER A 366 -0.88 7.79 0.47
N VAL A 367 -1.63 7.97 1.55
CA VAL A 367 -2.33 6.91 2.29
C VAL A 367 -3.81 7.23 2.45
N ALA A 368 -4.33 8.16 1.65
CA ALA A 368 -5.72 8.61 1.68
C ALA A 368 -6.52 7.91 0.57
N THR A 369 -7.26 6.90 0.96
CA THR A 369 -8.17 6.13 0.10
C THR A 369 -9.45 5.82 0.85
N PRO A 370 -10.60 5.58 0.18
CA PRO A 370 -11.83 5.18 0.84
C PRO A 370 -11.65 3.96 1.75
N GLY A 371 -10.88 2.96 1.28
CA GLY A 371 -10.59 1.75 2.03
C GLY A 371 -9.79 2.03 3.30
N ASN A 372 -8.76 2.85 3.20
CA ASN A 372 -7.89 3.17 4.32
C ASN A 372 -8.53 4.14 5.33
N ASP A 373 -9.50 4.95 4.91
CA ASP A 373 -10.31 5.77 5.83
C ASP A 373 -11.11 4.91 6.83
N HIS A 374 -11.53 3.70 6.43
CA HIS A 374 -12.16 2.72 7.33
C HIS A 374 -11.16 2.04 8.28
N ARG A 375 -9.88 1.98 7.93
CA ARG A 375 -8.84 1.31 8.72
C ARG A 375 -8.16 2.25 9.71
N LEU A 376 -7.75 3.45 9.29
CA LEU A 376 -6.98 4.38 10.12
C LEU A 376 -7.77 4.82 11.37
N GLY A 377 -7.10 4.74 12.53
CA GLY A 377 -7.70 5.07 13.82
C GLY A 377 -8.63 4.01 14.40
N ALA A 378 -8.74 2.83 13.77
CA ALA A 378 -9.58 1.72 14.23
C ALA A 378 -8.75 0.43 14.38
N ASN A 379 -9.10 -0.41 15.38
CA ASN A 379 -8.55 -1.76 15.55
C ASN A 379 -7.03 -1.87 15.28
N GLU A 380 -6.21 -1.23 16.12
CA GLU A 380 -4.73 -1.25 16.06
C GLU A 380 -4.09 -0.55 14.84
N ALA A 381 -4.82 0.18 14.05
CA ALA A 381 -4.26 1.04 13.01
C ALA A 381 -3.95 2.46 13.57
N PRO A 382 -2.85 3.11 13.15
CA PRO A 382 -2.50 4.44 13.62
C PRO A 382 -3.57 5.47 13.21
N PRO A 383 -3.75 6.56 14.00
CA PRO A 383 -4.65 7.65 13.62
C PRO A 383 -4.11 8.41 12.39
N ALA A 384 -4.96 9.26 11.80
CA ALA A 384 -4.61 10.07 10.63
C ALA A 384 -3.63 11.24 10.93
N ILE A 385 -2.91 11.16 12.04
CA ILE A 385 -1.90 12.13 12.49
C ILE A 385 -0.52 11.51 12.27
N ILE A 386 0.33 12.15 11.48
CA ILE A 386 1.70 11.68 11.29
C ILE A 386 2.59 12.21 12.41
N SER A 387 3.15 11.30 13.18
CA SER A 387 4.16 11.56 14.22
C SER A 387 5.28 10.53 14.10
N ILE A 388 6.45 10.86 14.63
CA ILE A 388 7.65 10.01 14.56
C ILE A 388 7.94 9.40 15.92
N PHE A 389 8.06 8.08 15.98
CA PHE A 389 8.63 7.35 17.10
C PHE A 389 10.14 7.16 16.86
N VAL A 390 10.97 7.55 17.79
CA VAL A 390 12.43 7.39 17.72
C VAL A 390 12.99 6.41 18.76
N GLY A 391 12.21 6.05 19.76
CA GLY A 391 12.61 5.21 20.88
C GLY A 391 13.36 5.96 21.96
N GLU A 392 13.48 5.31 23.14
CA GLU A 392 14.02 5.95 24.37
C GLU A 392 15.47 6.43 24.20
N GLU A 393 16.32 5.65 23.54
CA GLU A 393 17.73 5.99 23.37
C GLU A 393 17.93 7.23 22.50
N LEU A 394 17.33 7.25 21.30
CA LEU A 394 17.45 8.41 20.42
C LEU A 394 16.72 9.63 20.99
N GLU A 395 15.63 9.46 21.73
CA GLU A 395 15.00 10.57 22.43
C GLU A 395 15.96 11.20 23.42
N ALA A 396 16.67 10.39 24.24
CA ALA A 396 17.67 10.88 25.17
C ALA A 396 18.85 11.58 24.46
N VAL A 397 19.29 11.06 23.31
CA VAL A 397 20.32 11.72 22.47
C VAL A 397 19.82 13.07 21.95
N ILE A 398 18.61 13.11 21.41
CA ILE A 398 17.98 14.34 20.90
C ILE A 398 17.83 15.38 22.03
N ASP A 399 17.38 14.96 23.21
CA ASP A 399 17.26 15.83 24.38
C ASP A 399 18.61 16.39 24.80
N ALA A 400 19.64 15.55 24.84
CA ALA A 400 21.00 16.00 25.19
C ALA A 400 21.54 17.05 24.19
N ILE A 401 21.33 16.84 22.88
CA ILE A 401 21.72 17.78 21.82
C ILE A 401 20.93 19.09 21.95
N CYS A 402 19.62 19.03 22.16
CA CYS A 402 18.76 20.20 22.23
C CYS A 402 19.06 21.08 23.45
N THR A 403 19.40 20.47 24.61
CA THR A 403 19.58 21.14 25.88
C THR A 403 21.04 21.34 26.27
N ASP A 404 22.02 20.94 25.46
CA ASP A 404 23.46 20.91 25.81
C ASP A 404 23.77 20.14 27.10
N SER A 405 23.00 19.09 27.37
CA SER A 405 23.19 18.27 28.56
C SER A 405 24.06 17.05 28.30
N PRO A 406 24.77 16.51 29.32
CA PRO A 406 25.56 15.31 29.13
C PRO A 406 24.69 14.11 28.80
N TYR A 407 25.08 13.33 27.77
CA TYR A 407 24.48 12.03 27.48
C TYR A 407 25.30 10.92 28.18
N ALA A 408 24.63 10.12 29.01
CA ALA A 408 25.33 9.08 29.80
C ALA A 408 25.62 7.78 29.02
N GLY A 409 25.23 7.72 27.74
CA GLY A 409 25.35 6.52 26.90
C GLY A 409 24.23 5.50 27.15
N PRO A 410 24.04 4.55 26.23
CA PRO A 410 23.03 3.52 26.37
C PRO A 410 23.39 2.57 27.50
N VAL A 411 22.41 2.24 28.33
CA VAL A 411 22.54 1.14 29.30
C VAL A 411 22.39 -0.16 28.53
N LYS A 412 23.52 -0.75 28.07
CA LYS A 412 23.50 -2.08 27.44
C LYS A 412 23.07 -3.12 28.48
N MET A 413 21.78 -3.42 28.50
CA MET A 413 21.25 -4.48 29.37
C MET A 413 21.40 -5.84 28.67
N LYS A 414 22.04 -6.79 29.37
CA LYS A 414 21.99 -8.20 28.94
C LYS A 414 20.68 -8.80 29.46
N MET A 415 19.95 -9.41 28.52
CA MET A 415 18.78 -10.20 28.85
C MET A 415 19.24 -11.57 29.34
N ASP A 416 18.92 -11.90 30.59
CA ASP A 416 19.10 -13.20 31.22
C ASP A 416 17.74 -13.72 31.64
N LEU A 417 17.28 -14.78 30.97
CA LEU A 417 15.96 -15.37 31.23
C LEU A 417 15.93 -16.28 32.45
N GLY A 418 17.05 -16.35 33.22
CA GLY A 418 17.14 -17.10 34.47
C GLY A 418 17.20 -18.64 34.31
N VAL A 419 17.51 -19.10 33.11
CA VAL A 419 17.61 -20.54 32.77
C VAL A 419 18.97 -20.80 32.14
N ASP A 420 19.78 -21.69 32.76
CA ASP A 420 21.17 -21.91 32.36
C ASP A 420 21.37 -22.38 30.92
N VAL A 421 20.41 -23.09 30.34
CA VAL A 421 20.47 -23.60 28.95
C VAL A 421 20.09 -22.56 27.90
N LEU A 422 19.52 -21.42 28.31
CA LEU A 422 19.14 -20.35 27.39
C LEU A 422 20.30 -19.35 27.21
N PRO A 423 20.59 -18.96 25.97
CA PRO A 423 21.65 -18.00 25.70
C PRO A 423 21.29 -16.62 26.30
N LYS A 424 22.28 -15.95 26.88
CA LYS A 424 22.19 -14.55 27.27
C LYS A 424 22.47 -13.70 26.04
N PHE A 425 21.60 -12.73 25.74
CA PHE A 425 21.75 -11.83 24.60
C PHE A 425 21.59 -10.37 25.02
N SER A 426 22.10 -9.45 24.22
CA SER A 426 21.92 -8.01 24.46
C SER A 426 20.49 -7.61 24.12
N LYS A 427 19.85 -6.83 24.98
CA LYS A 427 18.57 -6.18 24.66
C LYS A 427 18.84 -5.12 23.59
N ASP A 428 18.00 -5.08 22.53
CA ASP A 428 18.01 -3.97 21.60
C ASP A 428 17.61 -2.67 22.31
N THR A 429 18.25 -1.58 21.93
CA THR A 429 17.99 -0.25 22.52
C THR A 429 16.76 0.43 21.92
N THR A 430 16.29 -0.08 20.77
CA THR A 430 15.07 0.37 20.08
C THR A 430 13.98 -0.68 20.23
N ASP A 431 12.80 -0.27 20.73
CA ASP A 431 11.59 -1.06 20.70
C ASP A 431 10.73 -0.61 19.50
N ARG A 432 9.76 -1.44 19.10
CA ARG A 432 8.77 -1.08 18.07
C ARG A 432 7.53 -0.51 18.75
N ASN A 433 7.15 0.72 18.42
CA ASN A 433 5.87 1.26 18.83
C ASN A 433 4.81 0.99 17.76
N ARG A 434 4.02 -0.06 17.96
CA ARG A 434 2.94 -0.45 17.03
C ARG A 434 1.86 0.61 16.85
N THR A 435 1.80 1.61 17.75
CA THR A 435 0.82 2.70 17.69
C THR A 435 1.33 3.91 16.91
N SER A 436 2.60 3.95 16.54
CA SER A 436 3.20 5.05 15.79
C SER A 436 2.99 4.88 14.29
N PRO A 437 2.55 5.92 13.57
CA PRO A 437 2.41 5.88 12.12
C PRO A 437 3.75 5.89 11.38
N PHE A 438 4.81 6.42 12.00
CA PHE A 438 6.15 6.53 11.41
C PHE A 438 7.20 6.26 12.49
N ALA A 439 7.84 5.10 12.45
CA ALA A 439 8.71 4.63 13.52
C ALA A 439 10.15 4.38 13.03
N PHE A 440 11.15 4.88 13.77
CA PHE A 440 12.53 4.49 13.57
C PHE A 440 12.79 3.12 14.20
N THR A 441 13.24 2.15 13.40
CA THR A 441 13.43 0.76 13.82
C THR A 441 14.88 0.30 13.67
N GLY A 442 15.82 1.11 14.16
CA GLY A 442 17.25 0.79 14.26
C GLY A 442 18.11 1.31 13.11
N ASN A 443 17.72 1.14 11.85
CA ASN A 443 18.45 1.63 10.68
C ASN A 443 17.54 1.98 9.49
N LYS A 444 16.25 2.13 9.76
CA LYS A 444 15.21 2.46 8.79
C LYS A 444 14.02 3.09 9.49
N PHE A 445 13.16 3.71 8.72
CA PHE A 445 11.84 4.15 9.16
C PHE A 445 10.76 3.23 8.60
N GLU A 446 9.85 2.84 9.46
CA GLU A 446 8.67 2.07 9.12
C GLU A 446 7.45 3.01 9.06
N PHE A 447 6.95 3.27 7.85
CA PHE A 447 5.71 4.01 7.64
C PHE A 447 4.55 3.02 7.62
N ARG A 448 3.73 3.04 8.67
CA ARG A 448 2.71 2.04 8.98
C ARG A 448 1.30 2.39 8.48
N MET A 449 1.12 3.60 7.96
CA MET A 449 -0.19 4.08 7.51
C MET A 449 -0.66 3.52 6.16
N PRO A 450 0.21 3.17 5.19
CA PRO A 450 -0.27 2.68 3.91
C PRO A 450 -1.19 1.46 4.05
N GLY A 451 -2.26 1.45 3.27
CA GLY A 451 -3.22 0.37 3.21
C GLY A 451 -2.78 -0.79 2.33
N SER A 452 -3.36 -1.96 2.56
CA SER A 452 -3.00 -3.20 1.85
C SER A 452 -3.19 -3.11 0.34
N ALA A 453 -4.19 -2.36 -0.15
CA ALA A 453 -4.46 -2.18 -1.58
C ALA A 453 -3.60 -1.10 -2.24
N GLU A 454 -2.91 -0.26 -1.46
CA GLU A 454 -2.24 0.93 -1.98
C GLU A 454 -0.94 0.62 -2.72
N ASN A 455 -0.56 1.51 -3.64
CA ASN A 455 0.74 1.53 -4.29
C ASN A 455 1.70 2.43 -3.50
N LEU A 456 2.81 1.87 -3.04
CA LEU A 456 3.79 2.59 -2.23
C LEU A 456 4.60 3.65 -3.01
N SER A 457 4.42 3.78 -4.32
CA SER A 457 5.12 4.81 -5.11
C SER A 457 4.82 6.21 -4.61
N ASP A 458 3.57 6.53 -4.27
CA ASP A 458 3.20 7.87 -3.83
C ASP A 458 3.85 8.23 -2.49
N ALA A 459 3.81 7.33 -1.50
CA ALA A 459 4.43 7.53 -0.20
C ALA A 459 5.95 7.76 -0.33
N ASN A 460 6.62 6.93 -1.13
CA ASN A 460 8.06 7.04 -1.34
C ASN A 460 8.45 8.25 -2.20
N THR A 461 7.64 8.63 -3.17
CA THR A 461 7.83 9.85 -3.97
C THR A 461 7.85 11.09 -3.09
N ILE A 462 6.85 11.21 -2.21
CA ILE A 462 6.72 12.35 -1.30
C ILE A 462 7.85 12.36 -0.27
N LEU A 463 8.09 11.22 0.38
CA LEU A 463 9.15 11.09 1.38
C LEU A 463 10.53 11.44 0.80
N ASN A 464 10.86 10.90 -0.38
CA ASN A 464 12.12 11.19 -1.04
C ASN A 464 12.27 12.68 -1.40
N ALA A 465 11.21 13.32 -1.94
CA ALA A 465 11.25 14.73 -2.31
C ALA A 465 11.40 15.63 -1.07
N ALA A 466 10.67 15.34 0.01
CA ALA A 466 10.73 16.09 1.25
C ALA A 466 12.12 15.98 1.92
N VAL A 467 12.67 14.76 2.00
CA VAL A 467 14.04 14.56 2.52
C VAL A 467 15.09 15.23 1.64
N ALA A 468 14.93 15.19 0.30
CA ALA A 468 15.81 15.91 -0.61
C ALA A 468 15.83 17.41 -0.34
N LYS A 469 14.67 17.99 0.02
CA LYS A 469 14.55 19.41 0.40
C LYS A 469 15.37 19.73 1.64
N SER A 470 15.18 18.97 2.72
CA SER A 470 15.94 19.16 3.97
C SER A 470 17.46 19.00 3.75
N LEU A 471 17.89 17.97 3.01
CA LEU A 471 19.30 17.78 2.67
C LEU A 471 19.88 18.93 1.85
N LYS A 472 19.08 19.52 0.93
CA LYS A 472 19.48 20.70 0.15
C LYS A 472 19.68 21.92 1.05
N GLU A 473 18.80 22.13 2.03
CA GLU A 473 18.91 23.22 3.00
C GLU A 473 20.13 23.04 3.89
N PHE A 474 20.38 21.82 4.38
CA PHE A 474 21.61 21.50 5.09
C PHE A 474 22.86 21.88 4.30
N VAL A 475 22.95 21.47 3.02
CA VAL A 475 24.08 21.81 2.16
C VAL A 475 24.22 23.33 1.98
N ALA A 476 23.11 24.05 1.77
CA ALA A 476 23.13 25.49 1.60
C ALA A 476 23.64 26.23 2.85
N GLU A 477 23.27 25.78 4.05
CA GLU A 477 23.68 26.40 5.32
C GLU A 477 25.11 26.04 5.73
N THR A 478 25.65 24.88 5.34
CA THR A 478 26.91 24.34 5.87
C THR A 478 28.10 24.34 4.89
N SER A 479 27.84 24.36 3.58
CA SER A 479 28.91 24.17 2.56
C SER A 479 30.01 25.25 2.52
N GLY A 480 29.73 26.44 3.07
CA GLY A 480 30.69 27.56 3.13
C GLY A 480 31.35 27.78 4.50
N ALA A 481 31.05 26.91 5.48
CA ALA A 481 31.56 27.08 6.83
C ALA A 481 33.06 26.80 6.95
N ALA A 482 33.76 27.63 7.74
CA ALA A 482 35.19 27.42 8.01
C ALA A 482 35.43 26.16 8.85
N ASP A 483 34.49 25.79 9.70
CA ASP A 483 34.46 24.56 10.47
C ASP A 483 33.14 23.85 10.14
N PHE A 484 33.23 22.84 9.26
CA PHE A 484 32.09 22.09 8.79
C PHE A 484 31.43 21.29 9.91
N GLU A 485 32.20 20.62 10.77
CA GLU A 485 31.65 19.78 11.84
C GLU A 485 30.84 20.61 12.85
N CYS A 486 31.36 21.78 13.22
CA CYS A 486 30.66 22.72 14.09
C CYS A 486 29.36 23.25 13.43
N ALA A 487 29.41 23.59 12.14
CA ALA A 487 28.22 24.06 11.41
C ALA A 487 27.16 22.94 11.27
N ALA A 488 27.57 21.72 10.96
CA ALA A 488 26.68 20.57 10.87
C ALA A 488 26.02 20.24 12.21
N ALA A 489 26.79 20.26 13.30
CA ALA A 489 26.24 20.06 14.65
C ALA A 489 25.25 21.17 15.05
N ALA A 490 25.54 22.41 14.69
CA ALA A 490 24.63 23.53 14.92
C ALA A 490 23.32 23.41 14.12
N TRP A 491 23.39 22.95 12.86
CA TRP A 491 22.23 22.69 12.03
C TRP A 491 21.38 21.55 12.62
N VAL A 492 21.99 20.43 13.03
CA VAL A 492 21.30 19.32 13.69
C VAL A 492 20.55 19.81 14.92
N LYS A 493 21.20 20.57 15.78
CA LYS A 493 20.59 21.12 17.00
C LYS A 493 19.43 22.06 16.68
N LYS A 494 19.59 22.96 15.71
CA LYS A 494 18.54 23.88 15.23
C LYS A 494 17.32 23.09 14.75
N THR A 495 17.53 22.18 13.80
CA THR A 495 16.48 21.39 13.15
C THR A 495 15.71 20.54 14.17
N LEU A 496 16.42 19.85 15.06
CA LEU A 496 15.77 19.04 16.10
C LEU A 496 14.94 19.87 17.08
N ASN A 497 15.34 21.11 17.39
CA ASN A 497 14.53 21.99 18.24
C ASN A 497 13.29 22.51 17.50
N GLU A 498 13.42 22.90 16.23
CA GLU A 498 12.33 23.47 15.43
C GLU A 498 11.24 22.44 15.14
N HIS A 499 11.65 21.18 14.87
CA HIS A 499 10.75 20.08 14.47
C HIS A 499 10.45 19.07 15.59
N ARG A 500 10.76 19.42 16.86
CA ARG A 500 10.51 18.55 18.01
C ARG A 500 9.04 18.12 18.12
N ARG A 501 8.11 18.94 17.64
CA ARG A 501 6.67 18.73 17.76
C ARG A 501 6.17 17.43 17.12
N VAL A 502 6.85 16.93 16.07
CA VAL A 502 6.45 15.70 15.36
C VAL A 502 6.90 14.44 16.09
N ILE A 503 7.88 14.53 17.01
CA ILE A 503 8.39 13.38 17.77
C ILE A 503 7.42 13.02 18.88
N PHE A 504 6.95 11.76 18.89
CA PHE A 504 6.06 11.24 19.91
C PHE A 504 6.33 9.76 20.19
N ASN A 505 6.79 9.45 21.40
CA ASN A 505 7.12 8.07 21.83
C ASN A 505 6.00 7.43 22.69
N GLY A 506 4.85 8.09 22.81
CA GLY A 506 3.71 7.61 23.60
C GLY A 506 2.75 6.71 22.83
N ASN A 507 1.57 6.46 23.45
CA ASN A 507 0.50 5.68 22.84
C ASN A 507 -0.32 6.53 21.84
N GLY A 508 -0.09 6.31 20.54
CA GLY A 508 -0.77 7.00 19.45
C GLY A 508 -2.28 6.68 19.31
N TYR A 509 -2.77 5.62 19.96
CA TYR A 509 -4.21 5.27 19.96
C TYR A 509 -5.04 6.01 21.00
N SER A 510 -4.40 6.76 21.91
CA SER A 510 -5.13 7.45 22.97
C SER A 510 -5.83 8.72 22.49
N GLU A 511 -7.06 8.97 22.94
CA GLU A 511 -7.77 10.24 22.68
C GLU A 511 -6.96 11.46 23.15
N ALA A 512 -6.17 11.30 24.24
CA ALA A 512 -5.27 12.35 24.73
C ALA A 512 -4.22 12.75 23.70
N TRP A 513 -3.81 11.82 22.81
CA TRP A 513 -2.88 12.12 21.74
C TRP A 513 -3.49 13.04 20.68
N GLU A 514 -4.74 12.84 20.28
CA GLU A 514 -5.40 13.73 19.30
C GLU A 514 -5.41 15.18 19.83
N VAL A 515 -5.77 15.39 21.10
CA VAL A 515 -5.76 16.71 21.74
C VAL A 515 -4.36 17.31 21.80
N GLU A 516 -3.36 16.50 22.17
CA GLU A 516 -1.96 16.97 22.22
C GLU A 516 -1.41 17.27 20.82
N ALA A 517 -1.74 16.49 19.81
CA ALA A 517 -1.33 16.70 18.42
C ALA A 517 -1.91 18.02 17.86
N GLU A 518 -3.17 18.31 18.16
CA GLU A 518 -3.79 19.60 17.81
C GLU A 518 -3.06 20.77 18.51
N ARG A 519 -2.75 20.63 19.80
CA ARG A 519 -1.97 21.63 20.56
C ARG A 519 -0.59 21.87 19.94
N ARG A 520 0.05 20.82 19.39
CA ARG A 520 1.34 20.90 18.68
C ARG A 520 1.21 21.45 17.27
N GLY A 521 -0.01 21.63 16.75
CA GLY A 521 -0.26 22.08 15.37
C GLY A 521 0.01 21.02 14.32
N LEU A 522 -0.07 19.71 14.68
CA LEU A 522 0.06 18.62 13.73
C LEU A 522 -1.25 18.43 12.95
N PRO A 523 -1.21 18.22 11.62
CA PRO A 523 -2.41 17.97 10.83
C PRO A 523 -3.13 16.68 11.26
N ASN A 524 -4.46 16.74 11.38
CA ASN A 524 -5.33 15.58 11.58
C ASN A 524 -6.43 15.57 10.52
N ARG A 525 -6.12 15.04 9.34
CA ARG A 525 -7.05 14.96 8.20
C ARG A 525 -7.63 13.54 8.14
N LYS A 526 -8.77 13.34 8.80
CA LYS A 526 -9.35 12.01 9.05
C LYS A 526 -9.87 11.33 7.79
N CYS A 527 -10.42 12.08 6.82
CA CYS A 527 -10.96 11.52 5.58
C CYS A 527 -10.14 11.91 4.35
N THR A 528 -10.28 11.11 3.31
CA THR A 528 -9.59 11.31 2.03
C THR A 528 -9.87 12.67 1.39
N PRO A 529 -11.13 13.17 1.28
CA PRO A 529 -11.38 14.49 0.69
C PRO A 529 -10.62 15.62 1.39
N ASP A 530 -10.56 15.61 2.72
CA ASP A 530 -9.80 16.59 3.49
C ASP A 530 -8.29 16.46 3.28
N ALA A 531 -7.78 15.25 3.18
CA ALA A 531 -6.36 15.00 2.96
C ALA A 531 -5.90 15.50 1.58
N MET A 532 -6.66 15.22 0.53
CA MET A 532 -6.30 15.54 -0.85
C MET A 532 -6.14 17.05 -1.13
N ILE A 533 -6.68 17.92 -0.28
CA ILE A 533 -6.49 19.38 -0.39
C ILE A 533 -4.99 19.73 -0.40
N ALA A 534 -4.15 18.96 0.30
CA ALA A 534 -2.71 19.20 0.35
C ALA A 534 -2.02 19.16 -1.04
N LEU A 535 -2.58 18.44 -2.02
CA LEU A 535 -2.06 18.44 -3.40
C LEU A 535 -2.19 19.80 -4.11
N LYS A 536 -3.02 20.70 -3.61
CA LYS A 536 -3.25 22.04 -4.16
C LYS A 536 -2.51 23.14 -3.39
N GLU A 537 -1.90 22.83 -2.28
CA GLU A 537 -1.19 23.82 -1.45
C GLU A 537 0.12 24.26 -2.11
N ASP A 538 0.34 25.59 -2.19
CA ASP A 538 1.49 26.16 -2.89
C ASP A 538 2.84 25.65 -2.38
N LYS A 539 2.98 25.40 -1.06
CA LYS A 539 4.23 24.83 -0.48
C LYS A 539 4.53 23.44 -1.03
N ASN A 540 3.50 22.62 -1.20
CA ASN A 540 3.61 21.24 -1.66
C ASN A 540 3.89 21.17 -3.16
N ILE A 541 3.23 22.05 -3.94
CA ILE A 541 3.51 22.24 -5.37
C ILE A 541 4.95 22.73 -5.56
N ALA A 542 5.38 23.72 -4.78
CA ALA A 542 6.75 24.24 -4.85
C ALA A 542 7.82 23.17 -4.55
N LEU A 543 7.58 22.29 -3.56
CA LEU A 543 8.45 21.15 -3.29
C LEU A 543 8.62 20.26 -4.52
N MET A 544 7.51 19.87 -5.12
CA MET A 544 7.53 18.92 -6.24
C MET A 544 8.15 19.53 -7.51
N GLU A 545 7.87 20.80 -7.78
CA GLU A 545 8.46 21.54 -8.92
C GLU A 545 9.94 21.81 -8.71
N GLU A 546 10.38 22.13 -7.49
CA GLU A 546 11.81 22.41 -7.17
C GLU A 546 12.71 21.26 -7.58
N PHE A 547 12.25 20.02 -7.41
CA PHE A 547 13.02 18.82 -7.76
C PHE A 547 12.60 18.17 -9.09
N GLY A 548 11.67 18.81 -9.82
CA GLY A 548 11.16 18.25 -11.08
C GLY A 548 10.45 16.91 -10.92
N VAL A 549 9.92 16.64 -9.73
CA VAL A 549 9.20 15.37 -9.41
C VAL A 549 7.83 15.39 -10.04
N LEU A 550 7.03 16.43 -9.78
CA LEU A 550 5.74 16.68 -10.39
C LEU A 550 5.61 18.18 -10.71
N THR A 551 5.02 18.50 -11.85
CA THR A 551 4.60 19.86 -12.17
C THR A 551 3.31 20.22 -11.43
N LYS A 552 3.00 21.50 -11.32
CA LYS A 552 1.71 21.96 -10.79
C LYS A 552 0.53 21.30 -11.51
N THR A 553 0.62 21.17 -12.83
CA THR A 553 -0.43 20.55 -13.66
C THR A 553 -0.60 19.07 -13.31
N GLU A 554 0.49 18.33 -13.12
CA GLU A 554 0.45 16.94 -12.70
C GLU A 554 -0.10 16.76 -11.27
N MET A 555 0.21 17.68 -10.34
CA MET A 555 -0.36 17.70 -8.98
C MET A 555 -1.87 17.92 -8.97
N LEU A 556 -2.33 18.93 -9.71
CA LEU A 556 -3.76 19.24 -9.81
C LEU A 556 -4.54 18.11 -10.49
N SER A 557 -3.95 17.48 -11.51
CA SER A 557 -4.55 16.31 -12.16
C SER A 557 -4.76 15.15 -11.18
N ARG A 558 -3.77 14.86 -10.35
CA ARG A 558 -3.89 13.81 -9.33
C ARG A 558 -4.98 14.12 -8.32
N TYR A 559 -5.08 15.37 -7.89
CA TYR A 559 -6.18 15.81 -7.04
C TYR A 559 -7.55 15.48 -7.65
N GLU A 560 -7.77 15.87 -8.91
CA GLU A 560 -9.04 15.58 -9.60
C GLU A 560 -9.31 14.09 -9.76
N VAL A 561 -8.29 13.30 -10.11
CA VAL A 561 -8.40 11.84 -10.24
C VAL A 561 -8.79 11.18 -8.91
N GLU A 562 -8.14 11.58 -7.81
CA GLU A 562 -8.40 10.96 -6.51
C GLU A 562 -9.77 11.35 -5.93
N MET A 563 -10.22 12.61 -6.11
CA MET A 563 -11.56 13.03 -5.70
C MET A 563 -12.66 12.30 -6.48
N GLU A 564 -12.48 12.17 -7.80
CA GLU A 564 -13.39 11.38 -8.64
C GLU A 564 -13.39 9.90 -8.26
N HIS A 565 -12.22 9.33 -8.00
CA HIS A 565 -12.04 7.94 -7.59
C HIS A 565 -12.76 7.65 -6.26
N TYR A 566 -12.58 8.53 -5.26
CA TYR A 566 -13.28 8.45 -3.98
C TYR A 566 -14.80 8.42 -4.16
N SER A 567 -15.34 9.37 -4.91
CA SER A 567 -16.77 9.46 -5.20
C SER A 567 -17.32 8.21 -5.90
N LYS A 568 -16.57 7.68 -6.87
CA LYS A 568 -16.96 6.49 -7.64
C LYS A 568 -16.99 5.23 -6.78
N ILE A 569 -15.99 5.02 -5.93
CA ILE A 569 -15.95 3.86 -5.03
C ILE A 569 -17.14 3.88 -4.08
N LEU A 570 -17.38 4.98 -3.38
CA LEU A 570 -18.50 5.08 -2.44
C LEU A 570 -19.86 4.96 -3.12
N ASN A 571 -20.00 5.49 -4.35
CA ASN A 571 -21.21 5.30 -5.13
C ASN A 571 -21.45 3.81 -5.51
N ILE A 572 -20.38 3.07 -5.83
CA ILE A 572 -20.47 1.62 -6.10
C ILE A 572 -20.91 0.88 -4.81
N GLU A 573 -20.31 1.20 -3.68
CA GLU A 573 -20.67 0.60 -2.39
C GLU A 573 -22.13 0.88 -2.02
N ALA A 574 -22.56 2.15 -2.07
CA ALA A 574 -23.93 2.53 -1.77
C ALA A 574 -24.95 1.81 -2.68
N ARG A 575 -24.70 1.78 -3.99
CA ARG A 575 -25.56 1.07 -4.95
C ARG A 575 -25.56 -0.44 -4.74
N THR A 576 -24.45 -1.01 -4.31
CA THR A 576 -24.34 -2.42 -3.97
C THR A 576 -25.16 -2.74 -2.72
N MET A 577 -25.10 -1.91 -1.68
CA MET A 577 -25.93 -2.02 -0.48
C MET A 577 -27.43 -1.98 -0.84
N LEU A 578 -27.84 -0.98 -1.62
CA LEU A 578 -29.23 -0.86 -2.08
C LEU A 578 -29.70 -2.10 -2.83
N LYS A 579 -28.87 -2.65 -3.70
CA LYS A 579 -29.19 -3.87 -4.44
C LYS A 579 -29.34 -5.09 -3.53
N ILE A 580 -28.41 -5.28 -2.59
CA ILE A 580 -28.43 -6.39 -1.64
C ILE A 580 -29.67 -6.26 -0.72
N ALA A 581 -29.88 -5.09 -0.10
CA ALA A 581 -31.02 -4.87 0.79
C ALA A 581 -32.37 -5.16 0.10
N ASN A 582 -32.61 -4.54 -1.07
CA ASN A 582 -33.87 -4.67 -1.80
C ASN A 582 -34.12 -6.06 -2.39
N LYS A 583 -33.08 -6.78 -2.82
CA LYS A 583 -33.22 -8.02 -3.57
C LYS A 583 -32.96 -9.28 -2.75
N GLN A 584 -32.31 -9.13 -1.60
CA GLN A 584 -31.87 -10.28 -0.81
C GLN A 584 -32.36 -10.17 0.66
N LEU A 585 -31.96 -9.11 1.41
CA LEU A 585 -32.13 -9.07 2.86
C LEU A 585 -33.61 -8.84 3.29
N ILE A 586 -34.26 -7.80 2.75
CA ILE A 586 -35.68 -7.52 3.05
C ILE A 586 -36.57 -8.68 2.61
N PRO A 587 -36.42 -9.28 1.42
CA PRO A 587 -37.17 -10.48 1.04
C PRO A 587 -36.91 -11.67 1.96
N ALA A 588 -35.67 -11.92 2.38
CA ALA A 588 -35.36 -13.04 3.27
C ALA A 588 -35.98 -12.87 4.67
N ALA A 589 -35.85 -11.70 5.28
CA ALA A 589 -36.43 -11.37 6.55
C ALA A 589 -38.00 -11.51 6.50
N THR A 590 -38.61 -11.02 5.42
CA THR A 590 -40.05 -11.12 5.19
C THR A 590 -40.49 -12.58 5.02
N ALA A 591 -39.75 -13.41 4.31
CA ALA A 591 -40.03 -14.83 4.13
C ALA A 591 -39.98 -15.59 5.46
N TYR A 592 -38.91 -15.35 6.25
CA TYR A 592 -38.76 -15.97 7.57
C TYR A 592 -39.87 -15.55 8.55
N MET A 593 -40.26 -14.26 8.56
CA MET A 593 -41.41 -13.79 9.32
C MET A 593 -42.70 -14.55 8.94
N GLY A 594 -42.92 -14.80 7.66
CA GLY A 594 -44.05 -15.59 7.16
C GLY A 594 -44.06 -17.03 7.71
N GLU A 595 -42.90 -17.68 7.78
CA GLU A 595 -42.71 -19.02 8.34
C GLU A 595 -43.03 -19.03 9.84
N VAL A 596 -42.44 -18.11 10.60
CA VAL A 596 -42.68 -17.99 12.06
C VAL A 596 -44.15 -17.68 12.39
N ALA A 597 -44.77 -16.77 11.59
CA ALA A 597 -46.19 -16.45 11.76
C ALA A 597 -47.10 -17.67 11.48
N SER A 598 -46.77 -18.43 10.45
CA SER A 598 -47.50 -19.67 10.11
C SER A 598 -47.37 -20.72 11.21
N ALA A 599 -46.17 -20.89 11.78
CA ALA A 599 -45.92 -21.79 12.92
C ALA A 599 -46.69 -21.37 14.16
N ALA A 600 -46.76 -20.06 14.50
CA ALA A 600 -47.54 -19.54 15.61
C ALA A 600 -49.05 -19.80 15.43
N ALA A 601 -49.55 -19.55 14.21
CA ALA A 601 -50.96 -19.81 13.88
C ALA A 601 -51.31 -21.30 13.95
N ALA A 602 -50.47 -22.19 13.46
CA ALA A 602 -50.63 -23.63 13.51
C ALA A 602 -50.68 -24.17 14.97
N LYS A 603 -49.77 -23.67 15.82
CA LYS A 603 -49.71 -24.01 17.26
C LYS A 603 -51.03 -23.64 17.97
N THR A 604 -51.50 -22.40 17.79
CA THR A 604 -52.70 -21.90 18.43
C THR A 604 -53.95 -22.61 17.93
N SER A 605 -53.99 -23.03 16.66
CA SER A 605 -55.08 -23.82 16.11
C SER A 605 -55.09 -25.28 16.61
N ALA A 606 -53.92 -25.86 16.89
CA ALA A 606 -53.76 -27.24 17.31
C ALA A 606 -54.06 -27.45 18.81
N VAL A 607 -53.69 -26.47 19.67
CA VAL A 607 -53.80 -26.59 21.14
C VAL A 607 -54.29 -25.26 21.72
N GLU A 608 -55.46 -25.28 22.36
CA GLU A 608 -56.00 -24.10 23.03
C GLU A 608 -55.13 -23.65 24.20
N GLY A 609 -54.78 -22.34 24.25
CA GLY A 609 -53.94 -21.74 25.30
C GLY A 609 -52.44 -22.02 25.22
N ILE A 610 -51.93 -22.62 24.12
CA ILE A 610 -50.50 -22.83 23.93
C ILE A 610 -49.75 -21.51 23.84
N SER A 611 -48.55 -21.47 24.40
CA SER A 611 -47.70 -20.27 24.36
C SER A 611 -47.07 -20.05 22.98
N THR A 612 -47.19 -18.84 22.44
CA THR A 612 -46.52 -18.36 21.25
C THR A 612 -45.51 -17.25 21.59
N LYS A 613 -45.02 -17.23 22.84
CA LYS A 613 -44.12 -16.17 23.33
C LYS A 613 -42.83 -16.05 22.50
N ALA A 614 -42.25 -17.19 22.10
CA ALA A 614 -41.02 -17.21 21.31
C ALA A 614 -41.25 -16.64 19.90
N GLU A 615 -42.29 -17.12 19.23
CA GLU A 615 -42.67 -16.66 17.90
C GLU A 615 -43.02 -15.16 17.89
N THR A 616 -43.81 -14.73 18.89
CA THR A 616 -44.19 -13.31 19.04
C THR A 616 -42.94 -12.42 19.23
N LYS A 617 -41.98 -12.88 20.04
CA LYS A 617 -40.69 -12.14 20.21
C LYS A 617 -39.98 -11.98 18.90
N VAL A 618 -39.79 -13.05 18.13
CA VAL A 618 -39.09 -13.03 16.83
C VAL A 618 -39.85 -12.14 15.85
N LEU A 619 -41.16 -12.30 15.69
CA LEU A 619 -41.97 -11.49 14.78
C LEU A 619 -41.93 -10.00 15.11
N THR A 620 -42.00 -9.65 16.41
CA THR A 620 -41.94 -8.24 16.83
C THR A 620 -40.58 -7.60 16.49
N ALA A 621 -39.49 -8.32 16.77
CA ALA A 621 -38.16 -7.83 16.50
C ALA A 621 -37.88 -7.73 14.99
N LEU A 622 -38.22 -8.76 14.21
CA LEU A 622 -37.99 -8.75 12.76
C LEU A 622 -38.88 -7.74 12.04
N SER A 623 -40.16 -7.54 12.49
CA SER A 623 -40.98 -6.46 11.92
C SER A 623 -40.29 -5.10 12.09
N LYS A 624 -39.80 -4.81 13.30
CA LYS A 624 -39.07 -3.58 13.57
C LYS A 624 -37.84 -3.41 12.64
N TYR A 625 -36.94 -4.40 12.61
CA TYR A 625 -35.71 -4.29 11.84
C TYR A 625 -35.95 -4.31 10.32
N THR A 626 -36.99 -4.97 9.84
CA THR A 626 -37.38 -4.94 8.42
C THR A 626 -37.90 -3.56 8.02
N ASP A 627 -38.71 -2.91 8.88
CA ASP A 627 -39.19 -1.55 8.67
C ASP A 627 -38.00 -0.56 8.69
N GLU A 628 -37.10 -0.70 9.67
CA GLU A 628 -35.87 0.12 9.75
C GLU A 628 -34.96 -0.07 8.53
N MET A 629 -34.77 -1.31 8.02
CA MET A 629 -34.06 -1.55 6.77
C MET A 629 -34.71 -0.87 5.58
N SER A 630 -36.05 -0.93 5.49
CA SER A 630 -36.81 -0.30 4.41
C SER A 630 -36.61 1.21 4.42
N ASP A 631 -36.79 1.86 5.58
CA ASP A 631 -36.65 3.29 5.75
C ASP A 631 -35.20 3.75 5.46
N ALA A 632 -34.21 3.00 5.96
CA ALA A 632 -32.79 3.29 5.71
C ALA A 632 -32.41 3.09 4.24
N THR A 633 -33.02 2.12 3.56
CA THR A 633 -32.84 1.90 2.11
C THR A 633 -33.34 3.11 1.32
N ASP A 634 -34.52 3.62 1.65
CA ASP A 634 -35.09 4.82 1.00
C ASP A 634 -34.21 6.06 1.27
N ALA A 635 -33.73 6.22 2.49
CA ALA A 635 -32.83 7.31 2.88
C ALA A 635 -31.49 7.24 2.12
N LEU A 636 -30.87 6.05 2.03
CA LEU A 636 -29.64 5.84 1.27
C LEU A 636 -29.83 6.10 -0.22
N GLN A 637 -30.96 5.65 -0.80
CA GLN A 637 -31.28 5.93 -2.21
C GLN A 637 -31.38 7.44 -2.45
N ALA A 638 -32.10 8.16 -1.60
CA ALA A 638 -32.27 9.61 -1.72
C ALA A 638 -30.94 10.36 -1.59
N ALA A 639 -30.09 9.99 -0.62
CA ALA A 639 -28.77 10.57 -0.42
C ALA A 639 -27.85 10.32 -1.63
N THR A 640 -27.82 9.06 -2.11
CA THR A 640 -27.00 8.66 -3.24
C THR A 640 -27.40 9.39 -4.53
N ASP A 641 -28.70 9.50 -4.81
CA ASP A 641 -29.21 10.18 -6.00
C ASP A 641 -28.92 11.69 -5.94
N LYS A 642 -29.11 12.32 -4.77
CA LYS A 642 -28.79 13.74 -4.53
C LYS A 642 -27.32 14.02 -4.80
N VAL A 643 -26.43 13.25 -4.17
CA VAL A 643 -24.97 13.47 -4.25
C VAL A 643 -24.44 13.13 -5.64
N SER A 644 -24.94 12.06 -6.27
CA SER A 644 -24.52 11.68 -7.64
C SER A 644 -24.84 12.74 -8.68
N ALA A 645 -25.86 13.59 -8.44
CA ALA A 645 -26.25 14.68 -9.34
C ALA A 645 -25.39 15.94 -9.21
N MET A 646 -24.45 16.01 -8.27
CA MET A 646 -23.55 17.14 -8.10
C MET A 646 -22.49 17.16 -9.22
N ASP A 647 -22.18 18.36 -9.72
CA ASP A 647 -21.19 18.56 -10.79
C ASP A 647 -19.76 18.80 -10.24
N ASP A 648 -19.63 19.45 -9.07
CA ASP A 648 -18.34 19.73 -8.44
C ASP A 648 -17.82 18.47 -7.73
N GLU A 649 -16.74 17.90 -8.23
CA GLU A 649 -16.20 16.64 -7.71
C GLU A 649 -15.68 16.75 -6.27
N ALA A 650 -15.15 17.91 -5.86
CA ALA A 650 -14.70 18.10 -4.49
C ALA A 650 -15.88 18.17 -3.52
N ALA A 651 -16.91 18.96 -3.84
CA ALA A 651 -18.13 19.01 -3.06
C ALA A 651 -18.86 17.66 -3.04
N LYS A 652 -18.85 16.93 -4.16
CA LYS A 652 -19.39 15.57 -4.27
C LYS A 652 -18.68 14.60 -3.35
N ALA A 653 -17.34 14.57 -3.35
CA ALA A 653 -16.56 13.69 -2.49
C ALA A 653 -16.85 13.95 -1.00
N HIS A 654 -16.90 15.21 -0.56
CA HIS A 654 -17.28 15.54 0.81
C HIS A 654 -18.72 15.12 1.12
N ALA A 655 -19.67 15.32 0.19
CA ALA A 655 -21.05 14.92 0.39
C ALA A 655 -21.21 13.39 0.45
N PHE A 656 -20.40 12.60 -0.29
CA PHE A 656 -20.36 11.14 -0.11
C PHE A 656 -19.90 10.78 1.31
N HIS A 657 -18.88 11.44 1.83
CA HIS A 657 -18.42 11.23 3.20
C HIS A 657 -19.49 11.64 4.23
N ASP A 658 -20.05 12.83 4.11
CA ASP A 658 -20.87 13.44 5.16
C ASP A 658 -22.34 12.99 5.15
N GLU A 659 -22.87 12.58 3.99
CA GLU A 659 -24.28 12.23 3.84
C GLU A 659 -24.49 10.75 3.48
N VAL A 660 -23.68 10.19 2.56
CA VAL A 660 -23.91 8.83 2.05
C VAL A 660 -23.36 7.78 3.01
N ILE A 661 -22.14 7.94 3.55
CA ILE A 661 -21.59 6.98 4.53
C ILE A 661 -22.49 6.84 5.75
N PRO A 662 -22.99 7.92 6.41
CA PRO A 662 -23.91 7.76 7.53
C PRO A 662 -25.21 7.04 7.18
N ALA A 663 -25.74 7.22 5.96
CA ALA A 663 -26.91 6.50 5.49
C ALA A 663 -26.60 5.01 5.23
N MET A 664 -25.40 4.68 4.74
CA MET A 664 -24.92 3.30 4.61
C MET A 664 -24.82 2.62 5.99
N ASP A 665 -24.26 3.31 6.96
CA ASP A 665 -24.10 2.80 8.34
C ASP A 665 -25.46 2.51 9.00
N ALA A 666 -26.45 3.39 8.79
CA ALA A 666 -27.79 3.20 9.29
C ALA A 666 -28.46 1.94 8.68
N LEU A 667 -28.32 1.73 7.37
CA LEU A 667 -28.82 0.55 6.70
C LEU A 667 -28.11 -0.72 7.18
N ARG A 668 -26.81 -0.68 7.33
CA ARG A 668 -26.02 -1.79 7.87
C ARG A 668 -26.48 -2.17 9.26
N ALA A 669 -26.62 -1.19 10.17
CA ALA A 669 -27.03 -1.46 11.55
C ALA A 669 -28.36 -2.21 11.63
N ALA A 670 -29.38 -1.79 10.85
CA ALA A 670 -30.67 -2.46 10.82
C ALA A 670 -30.58 -3.89 10.24
N ALA A 671 -29.76 -4.09 9.22
CA ALA A 671 -29.57 -5.39 8.58
C ALA A 671 -28.79 -6.38 9.47
N ASP A 672 -27.75 -5.93 10.15
CA ASP A 672 -26.92 -6.76 11.04
C ASP A 672 -27.72 -7.23 12.28
N GLU A 673 -28.65 -6.39 12.78
CA GLU A 673 -29.58 -6.79 13.82
C GLU A 673 -30.60 -7.86 13.31
N ALA A 674 -31.11 -7.72 12.07
CA ALA A 674 -31.97 -8.72 11.47
C ALA A 674 -31.23 -10.04 11.23
N GLU A 675 -29.96 -10.02 10.78
CA GLU A 675 -29.11 -11.20 10.61
C GLU A 675 -29.01 -12.02 11.89
N SER A 676 -28.91 -11.37 13.06
CA SER A 676 -28.79 -12.04 14.35
C SER A 676 -30.03 -12.86 14.76
N ILE A 677 -31.17 -12.68 14.07
CA ILE A 677 -32.47 -13.30 14.41
C ILE A 677 -33.00 -14.22 13.31
N VAL A 678 -32.69 -13.87 12.03
CA VAL A 678 -33.15 -14.69 10.88
C VAL A 678 -32.40 -16.02 10.89
N ASP A 679 -33.08 -17.10 10.60
CA ASP A 679 -32.52 -18.43 10.46
C ASP A 679 -31.47 -18.46 9.34
N GLU A 680 -30.37 -19.16 9.57
CA GLU A 680 -29.24 -19.23 8.62
C GLU A 680 -29.62 -19.77 7.24
N ASP A 681 -30.63 -20.65 7.16
CA ASP A 681 -31.15 -21.19 5.90
C ASP A 681 -31.90 -20.13 5.09
N TYR A 682 -32.40 -19.08 5.74
CA TYR A 682 -33.12 -17.97 5.10
C TYR A 682 -32.15 -16.77 4.78
N TRP A 683 -31.10 -16.61 5.59
CA TRP A 683 -30.18 -15.47 5.38
C TRP A 683 -29.29 -15.70 4.19
N PRO A 684 -29.30 -14.83 3.17
CA PRO A 684 -28.67 -15.11 1.88
C PRO A 684 -27.16 -14.88 1.85
N LEU A 685 -26.61 -14.20 2.88
CA LEU A 685 -25.18 -13.85 2.93
C LEU A 685 -24.43 -14.79 3.88
N PRO A 686 -23.30 -15.37 3.46
CA PRO A 686 -22.39 -16.03 4.38
C PRO A 686 -22.02 -15.14 5.56
N CYS A 687 -22.23 -15.62 6.79
CA CYS A 687 -21.94 -14.87 8.00
C CYS A 687 -20.42 -14.78 8.30
N TYR A 688 -20.04 -13.88 9.18
CA TYR A 688 -18.65 -13.71 9.59
C TYR A 688 -18.03 -14.96 10.20
N SER A 689 -18.78 -15.68 11.05
CA SER A 689 -18.31 -16.95 11.64
C SER A 689 -17.88 -17.95 10.58
N ARG A 690 -18.66 -18.07 9.49
CA ARG A 690 -18.37 -18.97 8.39
C ARG A 690 -17.11 -18.55 7.62
N MET A 691 -16.99 -17.26 7.27
CA MET A 691 -15.89 -16.75 6.46
C MET A 691 -14.56 -16.68 7.23
N LEU A 692 -14.58 -16.16 8.47
CA LEU A 692 -13.38 -15.95 9.28
C LEU A 692 -12.81 -17.23 9.89
N PHE A 693 -13.67 -18.20 10.19
CA PHE A 693 -13.26 -19.45 10.88
C PHE A 693 -13.31 -20.69 9.99
N TYR A 694 -13.70 -20.56 8.73
CA TYR A 694 -13.86 -21.69 7.79
C TYR A 694 -14.80 -22.78 8.34
N THR A 695 -15.83 -22.40 9.08
CA THR A 695 -16.87 -23.32 9.52
C THR A 695 -17.68 -23.78 8.31
N GLU A 696 -17.75 -25.11 8.06
CA GLU A 696 -18.33 -25.81 6.91
C GLU A 696 -17.62 -25.67 5.55
#